data_d50a8c13fdd0d33c4350bed16591282b
#
_entry.id   d50a8c13fdd0d33c4350bed16591282b
#
_cell.length_a   1.000
_cell.length_b   1.000
_cell.length_c   1.000
_cell.angle_alpha   90.00
_cell.angle_beta   90.00
_cell.angle_gamma   90.00
#
_symmetry.space_group_name_H-M   'P 1'
#
loop_
_entity.id
_entity.type
_entity.pdbx_description
1 polymer ?
#
loop_
_entity_poly.entity_id
_entity_poly.type
_entity_poly.pdbx_seq_one_letter_code
_entity_poly.pdbx_strand_id
1 'polypeptide(L)'
;MNMTAAIEALTGKALAESTDQEIYLALLDIVREQSAEKVRPVTGRKLYYISAEFLIGKLLSNNLINLGLYDDVRDALAAAGKNLSDIEEVEPEPSLGNGGLGRLAACFLDSLATLNLPGDGVGLRYHFGLFHQSFAKGVQNELPDPWLTNHSWAEKTDVTYPVELAGKEYTARLYKLAVTGYQGRTNTLNLFDLDTIDETIVHDGIQFDKTDIDKNLTLFLYPDDSDEAGRRLRVYQQYLMVSAGAQLILAECAARGCNYHDLADYAAIQINDTHPSMVIPELIRLLGEKGIEFDEAVEIVTKTCAYTNHTILAEALEKWPRAYLDAVAPQLMPIIEKLDELARTRTEDESLAIIDKDDRVHMAHMDIHFTHSTNGVAYLHTEILKNSELHGFYELYPEKFNNKTNGITFRRWLLECDPALTSLIEELIGSGFRKDATELEKLLAYKDDVDMLQRFSKVKADNKKALADWLQRTQGVTVNTDAMFDIQSKRLHEYKRQQLNLLYLIHQYYEIKAGHTPATPLVSIFGAKAAPAYIIAKDIIHALLTLSKVIAADPEVSPWLQVVFVENYNVTAAEKLIPACDLSEQISLASKEASGTGNMKFMLNGALPLGTMDGANVEISQQVGNDNIYIFGQTSDQVIHRYEAADYCAAQWYEGDPNIRRAIDFLTGPEMLAAGNAENLQRLHDELIHKDWFQTLPDFNAYVVRKGQALADYAYDPLGWRRKCLINIAKAGMFSSDRTIAEYDADIWHLGK
;
A
#
# COMPACT_ATOMS: atom_id res chain seq x y z
N MET A 1 18.64 -7.55 -28.91
CA MET A 1 19.96 -7.89 -28.29
C MET A 1 20.06 -9.39 -28.16
N ASN A 2 21.24 -10.00 -28.40
CA ASN A 2 21.40 -11.44 -28.11
C ASN A 2 21.63 -11.60 -26.59
N MET A 3 20.61 -11.98 -25.84
CA MET A 3 20.64 -12.06 -24.37
C MET A 3 21.63 -13.10 -23.88
N THR A 4 21.73 -14.25 -24.52
CA THR A 4 22.73 -15.27 -24.16
C THR A 4 24.14 -14.69 -24.21
N ALA A 5 24.52 -14.09 -25.33
CA ALA A 5 25.85 -13.49 -25.49
C ALA A 5 26.10 -12.33 -24.50
N ALA A 6 25.08 -11.51 -24.21
CA ALA A 6 25.22 -10.40 -23.27
C ALA A 6 25.45 -10.89 -21.84
N ILE A 7 24.71 -11.90 -21.40
CA ILE A 7 24.89 -12.49 -20.06
C ILE A 7 26.24 -13.19 -19.94
N GLU A 8 26.63 -14.00 -20.94
CA GLU A 8 27.92 -14.71 -20.97
C GLU A 8 29.13 -13.76 -20.98
N ALA A 9 28.99 -12.60 -21.63
CA ALA A 9 30.04 -11.57 -21.62
C ALA A 9 30.26 -10.98 -20.21
N LEU A 10 29.21 -10.85 -19.42
CA LEU A 10 29.28 -10.30 -18.04
C LEU A 10 29.69 -11.35 -17.01
N THR A 11 29.22 -12.60 -17.17
CA THR A 11 29.55 -13.68 -16.24
C THR A 11 30.92 -14.31 -16.51
N GLY A 12 31.43 -14.18 -17.73
CA GLY A 12 32.66 -14.82 -18.19
C GLY A 12 32.55 -16.33 -18.34
N LYS A 13 31.33 -16.88 -18.35
CA LYS A 13 31.00 -18.31 -18.45
C LYS A 13 29.87 -18.56 -19.43
N ALA A 14 29.73 -19.82 -19.89
CA ALA A 14 28.52 -20.20 -20.60
C ALA A 14 27.27 -20.04 -19.71
N LEU A 15 26.16 -19.61 -20.28
CA LEU A 15 24.93 -19.32 -19.54
C LEU A 15 24.46 -20.55 -18.73
N ALA A 16 24.55 -21.75 -19.31
CA ALA A 16 24.19 -22.99 -18.62
C ALA A 16 25.07 -23.32 -17.40
N GLU A 17 26.31 -22.81 -17.35
CA GLU A 17 27.28 -23.03 -16.27
C GLU A 17 27.25 -21.92 -15.22
N SER A 18 26.57 -20.80 -15.49
CA SER A 18 26.45 -19.66 -14.57
C SER A 18 25.47 -19.99 -13.45
N THR A 19 25.77 -19.53 -12.24
CA THR A 19 24.85 -19.62 -11.09
C THR A 19 23.72 -18.61 -11.25
N ASP A 20 22.60 -18.84 -10.56
CA ASP A 20 21.45 -17.92 -10.53
C ASP A 20 21.85 -16.52 -10.03
N GLN A 21 22.77 -16.46 -9.04
CA GLN A 21 23.33 -15.19 -8.55
C GLN A 21 24.14 -14.46 -9.62
N GLU A 22 25.00 -15.16 -10.36
CA GLU A 22 25.80 -14.55 -11.45
C GLU A 22 24.90 -14.03 -12.58
N ILE A 23 23.87 -14.79 -12.93
CA ILE A 23 22.89 -14.39 -13.94
C ILE A 23 22.10 -13.17 -13.47
N TYR A 24 21.63 -13.16 -12.22
CA TYR A 24 20.93 -12.02 -11.65
C TYR A 24 21.77 -10.73 -11.71
N LEU A 25 23.03 -10.79 -11.30
CA LEU A 25 23.92 -9.61 -11.34
C LEU A 25 24.17 -9.13 -12.78
N ALA A 26 24.36 -10.06 -13.72
CA ALA A 26 24.51 -9.70 -15.13
C ALA A 26 23.24 -9.03 -15.68
N LEU A 27 22.06 -9.55 -15.36
CA LEU A 27 20.78 -8.95 -15.77
C LEU A 27 20.55 -7.58 -15.12
N LEU A 28 20.95 -7.40 -13.86
CA LEU A 28 20.89 -6.11 -13.17
C LEU A 28 21.72 -5.05 -13.91
N ASP A 29 22.94 -5.41 -14.32
CA ASP A 29 23.81 -4.49 -15.07
C ASP A 29 23.26 -4.18 -16.48
N ILE A 30 22.72 -5.18 -17.19
CA ILE A 30 22.04 -4.97 -18.47
C ILE A 30 20.85 -4.01 -18.33
N VAL A 31 20.01 -4.24 -17.32
CA VAL A 31 18.86 -3.38 -17.05
C VAL A 31 19.28 -1.93 -16.72
N ARG A 32 20.34 -1.76 -15.92
CA ARG A 32 20.87 -0.43 -15.61
C ARG A 32 21.34 0.32 -16.86
N GLU A 33 22.11 -0.34 -17.72
CA GLU A 33 22.59 0.24 -18.98
C GLU A 33 21.43 0.65 -19.88
N GLN A 34 20.46 -0.25 -20.09
CA GLN A 34 19.28 0.01 -20.90
C GLN A 34 18.36 1.10 -20.33
N SER A 35 18.26 1.16 -18.99
CA SER A 35 17.51 2.22 -18.31
C SER A 35 18.18 3.58 -18.46
N ALA A 36 19.50 3.65 -18.39
CA ALA A 36 20.27 4.88 -18.58
C ALA A 36 20.06 5.51 -19.97
N GLU A 37 19.90 4.68 -21.01
CA GLU A 37 19.58 5.14 -22.37
C GLU A 37 18.18 5.76 -22.49
N LYS A 38 17.28 5.51 -21.54
CA LYS A 38 15.90 6.04 -21.49
C LYS A 38 15.78 7.34 -20.71
N VAL A 39 16.83 7.78 -20.05
CA VAL A 39 16.84 9.10 -19.36
C VAL A 39 16.62 10.20 -20.41
N ARG A 40 15.75 11.14 -20.10
CA ARG A 40 15.40 12.26 -20.97
C ARG A 40 15.62 13.58 -20.27
N PRO A 41 16.05 14.63 -20.94
CA PRO A 41 16.12 15.98 -20.39
C PRO A 41 14.76 16.42 -19.84
N VAL A 42 14.79 17.23 -18.81
CA VAL A 42 13.61 17.87 -18.26
C VAL A 42 13.46 19.25 -18.87
N THR A 43 12.39 19.43 -19.64
CA THR A 43 11.99 20.74 -20.18
C THR A 43 10.69 21.15 -19.48
N GLY A 44 10.68 22.35 -18.91
CA GLY A 44 9.52 22.81 -18.12
C GLY A 44 9.46 22.26 -16.71
N ARG A 45 8.25 22.11 -16.19
CA ARG A 45 7.96 21.72 -14.81
C ARG A 45 8.23 20.23 -14.54
N LYS A 46 8.86 19.91 -13.42
CA LYS A 46 9.13 18.53 -12.97
C LYS A 46 8.42 18.26 -11.65
N LEU A 47 7.86 17.08 -11.51
CA LEU A 47 7.26 16.61 -10.26
C LEU A 47 8.32 16.04 -9.31
N TYR A 48 8.18 16.36 -8.03
CA TYR A 48 8.84 15.70 -6.91
C TYR A 48 7.76 15.13 -5.98
N TYR A 49 7.64 13.80 -5.99
CA TYR A 49 6.66 13.08 -5.19
C TYR A 49 7.31 12.65 -3.88
N ILE A 50 7.00 13.35 -2.79
CA ILE A 50 7.61 13.11 -1.49
C ILE A 50 6.73 12.18 -0.68
N SER A 51 7.26 11.03 -0.29
CA SER A 51 6.54 10.02 0.46
C SER A 51 7.43 9.34 1.50
N ALA A 52 6.87 9.06 2.68
CA ALA A 52 7.58 8.31 3.72
C ALA A 52 7.89 6.88 3.28
N GLU A 53 7.13 6.32 2.35
CA GLU A 53 7.28 4.95 1.91
C GLU A 53 7.09 4.77 0.41
N PHE A 54 7.86 3.81 -0.15
CA PHE A 54 7.76 3.36 -1.52
C PHE A 54 7.84 1.82 -1.54
N LEU A 55 6.69 1.15 -1.59
CA LEU A 55 6.61 -0.31 -1.61
C LEU A 55 6.81 -0.81 -3.05
N ILE A 56 8.05 -0.77 -3.52
CA ILE A 56 8.39 -1.00 -4.93
C ILE A 56 8.37 -2.48 -5.35
N GLY A 57 8.58 -3.42 -4.43
CA GLY A 57 8.69 -4.83 -4.76
C GLY A 57 9.99 -5.17 -5.50
N LYS A 58 10.15 -6.40 -5.92
CA LYS A 58 11.27 -6.83 -6.77
C LYS A 58 11.20 -6.12 -8.12
N LEU A 59 12.35 -5.81 -8.70
CA LEU A 59 12.45 -4.93 -9.87
C LEU A 59 12.89 -5.64 -11.15
N LEU A 60 13.50 -6.83 -11.07
CA LEU A 60 14.08 -7.47 -12.25
C LEU A 60 13.03 -7.68 -13.34
N SER A 61 12.00 -8.46 -13.12
CA SER A 61 10.99 -8.76 -14.12
C SER A 61 10.17 -7.54 -14.52
N ASN A 62 9.83 -6.66 -13.56
CA ASN A 62 9.15 -5.41 -13.87
C ASN A 62 9.94 -4.55 -14.86
N ASN A 63 11.25 -4.40 -14.65
CA ASN A 63 12.12 -3.65 -15.55
C ASN A 63 12.30 -4.34 -16.88
N LEU A 64 12.44 -5.68 -16.92
CA LEU A 64 12.52 -6.45 -18.17
C LEU A 64 11.25 -6.27 -19.01
N ILE A 65 10.07 -6.29 -18.40
CA ILE A 65 8.79 -6.01 -19.08
C ILE A 65 8.78 -4.60 -19.64
N ASN A 66 9.14 -3.60 -18.82
CA ASN A 66 9.09 -2.19 -19.19
C ASN A 66 10.09 -1.83 -20.30
N LEU A 67 11.23 -2.52 -20.34
CA LEU A 67 12.25 -2.39 -21.39
C LEU A 67 11.94 -3.22 -22.65
N GLY A 68 10.97 -4.13 -22.59
CA GLY A 68 10.64 -5.04 -23.70
C GLY A 68 11.66 -6.17 -23.86
N LEU A 69 12.36 -6.56 -22.79
CA LEU A 69 13.41 -7.59 -22.79
C LEU A 69 12.96 -8.91 -22.15
N TYR A 70 11.78 -8.94 -21.56
CA TYR A 70 11.30 -10.06 -20.72
C TYR A 70 11.29 -11.39 -21.49
N ASP A 71 10.69 -11.40 -22.67
CA ASP A 71 10.57 -12.63 -23.49
C ASP A 71 11.95 -13.10 -23.98
N ASP A 72 12.81 -12.18 -24.43
CA ASP A 72 14.17 -12.50 -24.89
C ASP A 72 15.01 -13.12 -23.77
N VAL A 73 14.89 -12.60 -22.55
CA VAL A 73 15.61 -13.14 -21.36
C VAL A 73 15.05 -14.51 -20.99
N ARG A 74 13.72 -14.62 -20.86
CA ARG A 74 13.05 -15.90 -20.53
C ARG A 74 13.46 -17.00 -21.51
N ASP A 75 13.41 -16.74 -22.81
CA ASP A 75 13.70 -17.71 -23.85
C ASP A 75 15.19 -18.09 -23.87
N ALA A 76 16.09 -17.12 -23.66
CA ALA A 76 17.53 -17.38 -23.53
C ALA A 76 17.85 -18.28 -22.33
N LEU A 77 17.23 -18.00 -21.17
CA LEU A 77 17.40 -18.81 -19.96
C LEU A 77 16.85 -20.22 -20.17
N ALA A 78 15.67 -20.37 -20.75
CA ALA A 78 15.05 -21.66 -21.02
C ALA A 78 15.90 -22.51 -21.98
N ALA A 79 16.49 -21.91 -23.02
CA ALA A 79 17.40 -22.59 -23.96
C ALA A 79 18.67 -23.10 -23.27
N ALA A 80 19.11 -22.46 -22.17
CA ALA A 80 20.24 -22.88 -21.33
C ALA A 80 19.86 -23.81 -20.17
N GLY A 81 18.58 -24.23 -20.10
CA GLY A 81 18.09 -25.07 -19.00
C GLY A 81 17.92 -24.33 -17.68
N LYS A 82 17.79 -23.01 -17.70
CA LYS A 82 17.55 -22.13 -16.55
C LYS A 82 16.12 -21.61 -16.57
N ASN A 83 15.67 -21.11 -15.41
CA ASN A 83 14.32 -20.58 -15.26
C ASN A 83 14.39 -19.16 -14.68
N LEU A 84 13.70 -18.22 -15.29
CA LEU A 84 13.68 -16.82 -14.85
C LEU A 84 13.14 -16.69 -13.42
N SER A 85 12.15 -17.50 -13.02
CA SER A 85 11.60 -17.47 -11.68
C SER A 85 12.63 -17.84 -10.60
N ASP A 86 13.58 -18.70 -10.91
CA ASP A 86 14.65 -19.07 -9.96
C ASP A 86 15.67 -17.92 -9.82
N ILE A 87 15.92 -17.20 -10.93
CA ILE A 87 16.76 -16.00 -10.92
C ILE A 87 16.09 -14.88 -10.12
N GLU A 88 14.78 -14.69 -10.23
CA GLU A 88 14.01 -13.71 -9.46
C GLU A 88 14.05 -14.00 -7.94
N GLU A 89 14.12 -15.27 -7.55
CA GLU A 89 14.21 -15.63 -6.12
C GLU A 89 15.50 -15.12 -5.47
N VAL A 90 16.56 -14.93 -6.24
CA VAL A 90 17.85 -14.41 -5.76
C VAL A 90 17.76 -12.93 -5.39
N GLU A 91 16.87 -12.18 -6.02
CA GLU A 91 16.68 -10.75 -5.75
C GLU A 91 16.08 -10.51 -4.36
N PRO A 92 16.75 -9.76 -3.46
CA PRO A 92 16.13 -9.33 -2.22
C PRO A 92 15.02 -8.31 -2.52
N GLU A 93 13.83 -8.52 -1.97
CA GLU A 93 12.75 -7.55 -2.11
C GLU A 93 13.10 -6.27 -1.34
N PRO A 94 13.12 -5.09 -1.98
CA PRO A 94 13.36 -3.83 -1.30
C PRO A 94 12.33 -3.58 -0.20
N SER A 95 12.80 -3.24 1.01
CA SER A 95 11.95 -3.00 2.18
C SER A 95 11.87 -1.50 2.48
N LEU A 96 11.14 -0.77 1.63
CA LEU A 96 11.00 0.69 1.66
C LEU A 96 9.55 1.14 1.89
N GLY A 97 8.66 0.23 2.21
CA GLY A 97 7.25 0.52 2.41
C GLY A 97 6.51 -0.61 3.14
N ASN A 98 5.25 -0.36 3.48
CA ASN A 98 4.45 -1.30 4.25
C ASN A 98 3.13 -1.68 3.58
N GLY A 99 2.38 -0.69 3.10
CA GLY A 99 0.99 -0.92 2.72
C GLY A 99 0.55 -0.12 1.50
N GLY A 100 -0.75 0.22 1.48
CA GLY A 100 -1.41 0.89 0.35
C GLY A 100 -0.76 2.20 -0.05
N LEU A 101 -0.34 3.03 0.90
CA LEU A 101 0.33 4.30 0.64
C LEU A 101 1.63 4.11 -0.14
N GLY A 102 2.49 3.21 0.31
CA GLY A 102 3.78 2.94 -0.32
C GLY A 102 3.65 2.26 -1.67
N ARG A 103 2.69 1.32 -1.81
CA ARG A 103 2.45 0.67 -3.11
C ARG A 103 1.85 1.64 -4.12
N LEU A 104 0.97 2.54 -3.69
CA LEU A 104 0.44 3.59 -4.55
C LEU A 104 1.56 4.50 -5.07
N ALA A 105 2.44 4.95 -4.19
CA ALA A 105 3.60 5.75 -4.57
C ALA A 105 4.45 5.05 -5.65
N ALA A 106 4.70 3.75 -5.50
CA ALA A 106 5.43 2.95 -6.49
C ALA A 106 4.68 2.84 -7.83
N CYS A 107 3.35 2.64 -7.81
CA CYS A 107 2.53 2.63 -9.03
C CYS A 107 2.57 3.99 -9.75
N PHE A 108 2.56 5.08 -9.00
CA PHE A 108 2.61 6.44 -9.55
C PHE A 108 3.96 6.74 -10.21
N LEU A 109 5.07 6.31 -9.61
CA LEU A 109 6.39 6.44 -10.25
C LEU A 109 6.47 5.65 -11.56
N ASP A 110 5.95 4.43 -11.60
CA ASP A 110 5.88 3.62 -12.81
C ASP A 110 5.05 4.31 -13.91
N SER A 111 3.88 4.83 -13.55
CA SER A 111 3.00 5.53 -14.51
C SER A 111 3.58 6.85 -15.00
N LEU A 112 4.23 7.64 -14.14
CA LEU A 112 4.93 8.87 -14.55
C LEU A 112 5.97 8.56 -15.64
N ALA A 113 6.81 7.56 -15.42
CA ALA A 113 7.82 7.13 -16.37
C ALA A 113 7.22 6.56 -17.66
N THR A 114 6.16 5.77 -17.55
CA THR A 114 5.42 5.19 -18.69
C THR A 114 4.78 6.25 -19.58
N LEU A 115 4.20 7.29 -18.97
CA LEU A 115 3.56 8.41 -19.68
C LEU A 115 4.56 9.46 -20.18
N ASN A 116 5.87 9.23 -20.03
CA ASN A 116 6.94 10.15 -20.38
C ASN A 116 6.90 11.49 -19.61
N LEU A 117 6.29 11.51 -18.44
CA LEU A 117 6.23 12.69 -17.57
C LEU A 117 7.48 12.79 -16.69
N PRO A 118 8.10 13.97 -16.58
CA PRO A 118 9.24 14.16 -15.70
C PRO A 118 8.79 14.19 -14.23
N GLY A 119 9.11 13.15 -13.48
CA GLY A 119 8.68 13.06 -12.09
C GLY A 119 9.52 12.08 -11.29
N ASP A 120 10.13 12.56 -10.21
CA ASP A 120 10.96 11.77 -9.32
C ASP A 120 10.27 11.54 -7.97
N GLY A 121 10.60 10.41 -7.34
CA GLY A 121 10.27 10.15 -5.94
C GLY A 121 11.34 10.70 -5.01
N VAL A 122 10.93 11.06 -3.79
CA VAL A 122 11.82 11.47 -2.70
C VAL A 122 11.40 10.76 -1.42
N GLY A 123 12.32 10.05 -0.78
CA GLY A 123 12.08 9.29 0.44
C GLY A 123 13.37 8.99 1.21
N LEU A 124 13.28 8.05 2.14
CA LEU A 124 14.41 7.57 2.94
C LEU A 124 14.80 6.14 2.56
N ARG A 125 16.09 5.82 2.70
CA ARG A 125 16.64 4.49 2.49
C ARG A 125 16.67 3.75 3.82
N TYR A 126 15.57 3.07 4.15
CA TYR A 126 15.50 2.24 5.37
C TYR A 126 16.33 0.98 5.22
N HIS A 127 17.11 0.64 6.25
CA HIS A 127 17.99 -0.53 6.24
C HIS A 127 17.21 -1.84 6.43
N PHE A 128 16.19 -1.81 7.30
CA PHE A 128 15.39 -2.98 7.69
C PHE A 128 13.90 -2.84 7.38
N GLY A 129 13.50 -1.79 6.64
CA GLY A 129 12.12 -1.52 6.29
C GLY A 129 11.18 -1.41 7.48
N LEU A 130 9.99 -1.99 7.37
CA LEU A 130 9.06 -2.07 8.49
C LEU A 130 9.54 -3.12 9.51
N PHE A 131 9.52 -4.37 9.13
CA PHE A 131 10.11 -5.55 9.79
C PHE A 131 9.83 -6.82 8.96
N HIS A 132 10.58 -7.86 9.21
CA HIS A 132 10.25 -9.22 8.80
C HIS A 132 9.33 -9.85 9.85
N GLN A 133 8.17 -10.37 9.43
CA GLN A 133 7.21 -11.03 10.31
C GLN A 133 7.49 -12.53 10.41
N SER A 134 7.52 -13.04 11.64
CA SER A 134 7.55 -14.46 11.95
C SER A 134 6.38 -14.84 12.87
N PHE A 135 5.87 -16.07 12.73
CA PHE A 135 4.79 -16.61 13.55
C PHE A 135 5.26 -17.63 14.61
N ALA A 136 6.51 -17.53 15.02
CA ALA A 136 7.02 -18.38 16.10
C ALA A 136 6.12 -18.31 17.35
N LYS A 137 5.82 -19.46 17.94
CA LYS A 137 4.90 -19.60 19.10
C LYS A 137 3.46 -19.13 18.84
N GLY A 138 3.04 -19.04 17.57
CA GLY A 138 1.67 -18.66 17.21
C GLY A 138 1.32 -17.19 17.45
N VAL A 139 2.30 -16.31 17.49
CA VAL A 139 2.16 -14.85 17.61
C VAL A 139 3.00 -14.14 16.58
N GLN A 140 2.66 -12.90 16.24
CA GLN A 140 3.54 -12.08 15.41
C GLN A 140 4.80 -11.71 16.18
N ASN A 141 5.94 -12.05 15.61
CA ASN A 141 7.26 -11.57 16.02
C ASN A 141 7.81 -10.67 14.93
N GLU A 142 8.47 -9.58 15.33
CA GLU A 142 9.11 -8.62 14.46
C GLU A 142 10.62 -8.81 14.48
N LEU A 143 11.21 -8.95 13.31
CA LEU A 143 12.65 -9.12 13.09
C LEU A 143 13.15 -8.09 12.08
N PRO A 144 14.43 -7.74 12.06
CA PRO A 144 15.00 -6.95 10.98
C PRO A 144 14.74 -7.59 9.61
N ASP A 145 14.50 -6.78 8.59
CA ASP A 145 14.28 -7.23 7.21
C ASP A 145 15.40 -6.71 6.29
N PRO A 146 16.60 -7.32 6.33
CA PRO A 146 17.75 -6.87 5.58
C PRO A 146 17.56 -7.15 4.08
N TRP A 147 17.75 -6.12 3.27
CA TRP A 147 17.64 -6.21 1.81
C TRP A 147 18.80 -5.55 1.07
N LEU A 148 19.62 -4.78 1.79
CA LEU A 148 20.76 -4.05 1.23
C LEU A 148 21.89 -5.00 0.92
N THR A 149 22.41 -4.92 -0.30
CA THR A 149 23.55 -5.71 -0.78
C THR A 149 24.58 -4.78 -1.44
N ASN A 150 25.79 -5.29 -1.70
CA ASN A 150 26.82 -4.53 -2.38
C ASN A 150 26.43 -4.15 -3.83
N HIS A 151 25.57 -4.95 -4.45
CA HIS A 151 25.00 -4.68 -5.77
C HIS A 151 23.49 -4.51 -5.61
N SER A 152 23.04 -3.27 -5.44
CA SER A 152 21.66 -2.90 -5.19
C SER A 152 21.12 -2.05 -6.35
N TRP A 153 19.81 -2.10 -6.59
CA TRP A 153 19.14 -1.18 -7.51
C TRP A 153 19.33 0.30 -7.14
N ALA A 154 19.49 0.61 -5.85
CA ALA A 154 19.76 1.95 -5.35
C ALA A 154 21.28 2.20 -5.30
N GLU A 155 21.76 3.07 -6.18
CA GLU A 155 23.17 3.39 -6.30
C GLU A 155 23.56 4.56 -5.39
N LYS A 156 24.65 4.38 -4.62
CA LYS A 156 25.24 5.44 -3.80
C LYS A 156 25.82 6.52 -4.68
N THR A 157 25.56 7.78 -4.35
CA THR A 157 26.16 8.95 -5.02
C THR A 157 27.12 9.70 -4.09
N ASP A 158 27.90 10.63 -4.67
CA ASP A 158 28.74 11.56 -3.88
C ASP A 158 27.96 12.80 -3.42
N VAL A 159 26.69 12.93 -3.82
CA VAL A 159 25.84 14.07 -3.46
C VAL A 159 25.39 13.96 -2.01
N THR A 160 25.63 15.01 -1.25
CA THR A 160 25.21 15.11 0.15
C THR A 160 24.60 16.48 0.43
N TYR A 161 23.71 16.50 1.43
CA TYR A 161 23.10 17.73 1.92
C TYR A 161 23.22 17.81 3.44
N PRO A 162 23.58 18.98 4.01
CA PRO A 162 23.57 19.19 5.44
C PRO A 162 22.13 19.32 5.94
N VAL A 163 21.80 18.64 7.03
CA VAL A 163 20.52 18.76 7.71
C VAL A 163 20.77 19.01 9.19
N GLU A 164 20.22 20.10 9.72
CA GLU A 164 20.31 20.42 11.14
C GLU A 164 19.19 19.75 11.91
N LEU A 165 19.53 18.83 12.81
CA LEU A 165 18.65 18.11 13.70
C LEU A 165 19.05 18.37 15.15
N ALA A 166 18.15 18.89 15.97
CA ALA A 166 18.40 19.21 17.38
C ALA A 166 19.65 20.08 17.60
N GLY A 167 19.91 21.03 16.69
CA GLY A 167 21.07 21.95 16.76
C GLY A 167 22.40 21.31 16.36
N LYS A 168 22.39 20.09 15.80
CA LYS A 168 23.58 19.40 15.28
C LYS A 168 23.41 19.16 13.77
N GLU A 169 24.47 19.39 13.00
CA GLU A 169 24.46 19.10 11.57
C GLU A 169 24.72 17.62 11.29
N TYR A 170 23.88 17.04 10.43
CA TYR A 170 24.00 15.68 9.89
C TYR A 170 24.18 15.76 8.37
N THR A 171 24.89 14.79 7.81
CA THR A 171 25.13 14.71 6.37
C THR A 171 24.21 13.67 5.74
N ALA A 172 23.16 14.13 5.05
CA ALA A 172 22.27 13.28 4.29
C ALA A 172 22.89 12.93 2.94
N ARG A 173 23.09 11.63 2.69
CA ARG A 173 23.66 11.14 1.42
C ARG A 173 22.54 10.67 0.50
N LEU A 174 22.66 11.07 -0.77
CA LEU A 174 21.71 10.67 -1.81
C LEU A 174 22.06 9.31 -2.41
N TYR A 175 21.06 8.43 -2.48
CA TYR A 175 21.04 7.20 -3.28
C TYR A 175 20.01 7.35 -4.39
N LYS A 176 20.32 6.85 -5.60
CA LYS A 176 19.41 6.93 -6.75
C LYS A 176 19.03 5.55 -7.23
N LEU A 177 17.73 5.36 -7.39
CA LEU A 177 17.16 4.15 -7.97
C LEU A 177 16.41 4.52 -9.25
N ALA A 178 16.81 3.91 -10.38
CA ALA A 178 16.19 4.16 -11.67
C ALA A 178 14.76 3.60 -11.69
N VAL A 179 13.82 4.39 -12.18
CA VAL A 179 12.42 4.01 -12.41
C VAL A 179 12.15 4.09 -13.90
N THR A 180 12.16 2.93 -14.55
CA THR A 180 11.98 2.83 -16.00
C THR A 180 10.52 2.51 -16.34
N GLY A 181 9.90 3.35 -17.14
CA GLY A 181 8.53 3.16 -17.58
C GLY A 181 8.39 2.16 -18.74
N TYR A 182 7.17 1.64 -18.92
CA TYR A 182 6.83 0.74 -20.02
C TYR A 182 6.95 1.48 -21.37
N GLN A 183 8.00 1.15 -22.12
CA GLN A 183 8.36 1.83 -23.38
C GLN A 183 8.46 3.36 -23.24
N GLY A 184 8.67 3.85 -22.02
CA GLY A 184 8.72 5.26 -21.65
C GLY A 184 10.13 5.73 -21.29
N ARG A 185 10.17 6.81 -20.52
CA ARG A 185 11.42 7.39 -19.98
C ARG A 185 11.87 6.67 -18.71
N THR A 186 13.08 6.96 -18.27
CA THR A 186 13.57 6.64 -16.94
C THR A 186 13.58 7.90 -16.08
N ASN A 187 12.87 7.83 -14.94
CA ASN A 187 12.91 8.79 -13.85
C ASN A 187 13.72 8.23 -12.67
N THR A 188 13.76 8.91 -11.55
CA THR A 188 14.57 8.53 -10.39
C THR A 188 13.73 8.47 -9.11
N LEU A 189 13.95 7.45 -8.29
CA LEU A 189 13.59 7.47 -6.87
C LEU A 189 14.83 7.89 -6.08
N ASN A 190 14.77 9.08 -5.48
CA ASN A 190 15.81 9.66 -4.65
C ASN A 190 15.60 9.24 -3.19
N LEU A 191 16.57 8.55 -2.62
CA LEU A 191 16.52 8.05 -1.25
C LEU A 191 17.67 8.64 -0.44
N PHE A 192 17.37 9.15 0.74
CA PHE A 192 18.36 9.71 1.64
C PHE A 192 18.69 8.77 2.79
N ASP A 193 19.94 8.78 3.20
CA ASP A 193 20.49 7.98 4.29
C ASP A 193 21.63 8.72 4.98
N LEU A 194 22.05 8.25 6.15
CA LEU A 194 23.25 8.70 6.84
C LEU A 194 24.32 7.63 6.76
N ASP A 195 25.57 8.03 6.44
CA ASP A 195 26.72 7.09 6.41
C ASP A 195 27.09 6.55 7.82
N THR A 196 26.52 7.12 8.88
CA THR A 196 26.76 6.77 10.29
C THR A 196 25.86 5.67 10.83
N ILE A 197 24.84 5.25 10.06
CA ILE A 197 23.87 4.23 10.52
C ILE A 197 24.58 2.93 10.86
N ASP A 198 24.24 2.36 12.01
CA ASP A 198 24.86 1.16 12.56
C ASP A 198 23.80 0.08 12.80
N GLU A 199 23.74 -0.90 11.89
CA GLU A 199 22.79 -2.02 11.97
C GLU A 199 23.03 -2.91 13.19
N THR A 200 24.25 -2.90 13.77
CA THR A 200 24.64 -3.78 14.87
C THR A 200 24.01 -3.40 16.21
N ILE A 201 23.43 -2.21 16.32
CA ILE A 201 22.74 -1.77 17.55
C ILE A 201 21.36 -2.41 17.75
N VAL A 202 20.83 -3.07 16.72
CA VAL A 202 19.52 -3.74 16.81
C VAL A 202 19.68 -5.07 17.54
N HIS A 203 18.83 -5.32 18.52
CA HIS A 203 18.82 -6.52 19.35
C HIS A 203 17.38 -6.94 19.69
N ASP A 204 17.20 -8.14 20.24
CA ASP A 204 15.91 -8.65 20.73
C ASP A 204 14.72 -8.36 19.77
N GLY A 205 14.87 -8.78 18.52
CA GLY A 205 13.92 -8.48 17.44
C GLY A 205 14.25 -7.15 16.79
N ILE A 206 13.45 -6.13 17.03
CA ILE A 206 13.61 -4.79 16.44
C ILE A 206 13.91 -3.69 17.47
N GLN A 207 14.45 -4.07 18.64
CA GLN A 207 14.78 -3.13 19.71
C GLN A 207 16.13 -2.46 19.46
N PHE A 208 16.24 -1.19 19.81
CA PHE A 208 17.47 -0.40 19.76
C PHE A 208 17.31 0.88 20.62
N ASP A 209 18.42 1.56 20.89
CA ASP A 209 18.37 2.88 21.55
C ASP A 209 17.81 3.94 20.57
N LYS A 210 16.56 4.34 20.79
CA LYS A 210 15.84 5.33 19.97
C LYS A 210 16.38 6.76 20.09
N THR A 211 17.26 7.04 21.05
CA THR A 211 17.83 8.37 21.24
C THR A 211 19.14 8.61 20.49
N ASP A 212 19.83 7.55 20.06
CA ASP A 212 21.09 7.65 19.30
C ASP A 212 20.82 7.79 17.80
N ILE A 213 20.39 8.99 17.39
CA ILE A 213 20.00 9.30 16.01
C ILE A 213 21.17 9.18 15.02
N ASP A 214 22.40 9.39 15.44
CA ASP A 214 23.58 9.18 14.59
C ASP A 214 23.62 7.76 14.01
N LYS A 215 23.11 6.78 14.77
CA LYS A 215 23.19 5.36 14.41
C LYS A 215 21.86 4.75 13.98
N ASN A 216 20.71 5.35 14.33
CA ASN A 216 19.43 4.67 14.21
C ASN A 216 18.47 5.30 13.19
N LEU A 217 18.74 6.49 12.68
CA LEU A 217 17.73 7.35 12.04
C LEU A 217 17.00 6.70 10.87
N THR A 218 17.69 5.88 10.06
CA THR A 218 17.13 5.21 8.89
C THR A 218 17.10 3.68 9.01
N LEU A 219 17.16 3.13 10.23
CA LEU A 219 17.07 1.68 10.41
C LEU A 219 15.71 1.13 10.02
N PHE A 220 14.62 1.70 10.56
CA PHE A 220 13.26 1.20 10.37
C PHE A 220 12.30 2.27 9.87
N LEU A 221 11.42 1.88 8.95
CA LEU A 221 10.20 2.60 8.63
C LEU A 221 9.21 2.45 9.79
N TYR A 222 8.59 3.53 10.23
CA TYR A 222 7.63 3.53 11.34
C TYR A 222 8.17 2.80 12.59
N PRO A 223 9.27 3.31 13.18
CA PRO A 223 9.79 2.72 14.42
C PRO A 223 8.71 2.72 15.51
N ASP A 224 8.83 1.80 16.45
CA ASP A 224 7.90 1.69 17.58
C ASP A 224 7.77 3.04 18.29
N ASP A 225 6.57 3.60 18.27
CA ASP A 225 6.21 4.91 18.82
C ASP A 225 5.36 4.83 20.11
N SER A 226 5.43 3.70 20.79
CA SER A 226 4.78 3.48 22.07
C SER A 226 5.30 4.41 23.18
N ASP A 227 6.54 4.87 23.04
CA ASP A 227 7.19 5.82 23.93
C ASP A 227 7.51 7.17 23.25
N GLU A 228 7.92 8.16 24.04
CA GLU A 228 8.24 9.50 23.55
C GLU A 228 9.44 9.49 22.60
N ALA A 229 10.49 8.70 22.90
CA ALA A 229 11.67 8.61 22.07
C ALA A 229 11.33 8.10 20.66
N GLY A 230 10.46 7.09 20.56
CA GLY A 230 9.96 6.57 19.29
C GLY A 230 9.13 7.59 18.50
N ARG A 231 8.25 8.34 19.20
CA ARG A 231 7.48 9.41 18.54
C ARG A 231 8.38 10.53 18.02
N ARG A 232 9.38 10.95 18.81
CA ARG A 232 10.38 11.93 18.35
C ARG A 232 11.21 11.41 17.18
N LEU A 233 11.58 10.14 17.19
CA LEU A 233 12.32 9.51 16.09
C LEU A 233 11.55 9.60 14.76
N ARG A 234 10.24 9.44 14.78
CA ARG A 234 9.41 9.66 13.58
C ARG A 234 9.50 11.10 13.07
N VAL A 235 9.48 12.09 13.96
CA VAL A 235 9.65 13.51 13.57
C VAL A 235 11.05 13.75 12.98
N TYR A 236 12.10 13.18 13.57
CA TYR A 236 13.45 13.23 13.02
C TYR A 236 13.52 12.66 11.60
N GLN A 237 12.91 11.52 11.35
CA GLN A 237 12.86 10.90 10.01
C GLN A 237 12.15 11.80 9.00
N GLN A 238 11.00 12.35 9.38
CA GLN A 238 10.23 13.23 8.50
C GLN A 238 11.03 14.49 8.15
N TYR A 239 11.70 15.10 9.12
CA TYR A 239 12.48 16.30 8.85
C TYR A 239 13.73 16.02 8.01
N LEU A 240 14.45 14.92 8.27
CA LEU A 240 15.59 14.52 7.41
C LEU A 240 15.14 14.37 5.96
N MET A 241 14.03 13.69 5.71
CA MET A 241 13.50 13.48 4.37
C MET A 241 13.15 14.78 3.67
N VAL A 242 12.43 15.68 4.32
CA VAL A 242 11.96 16.90 3.68
C VAL A 242 13.06 17.94 3.52
N SER A 243 13.99 18.03 4.46
CA SER A 243 15.10 18.97 4.37
C SER A 243 16.08 18.59 3.25
N ALA A 244 16.51 17.33 3.23
CA ALA A 244 17.36 16.83 2.15
C ALA A 244 16.64 16.88 0.79
N GLY A 245 15.36 16.53 0.76
CA GLY A 245 14.53 16.62 -0.44
C GLY A 245 14.36 18.02 -0.97
N ALA A 246 14.06 18.98 -0.11
CA ALA A 246 13.94 20.39 -0.49
C ALA A 246 15.25 20.97 -1.04
N GLN A 247 16.39 20.63 -0.43
CA GLN A 247 17.69 21.04 -0.92
C GLN A 247 18.01 20.45 -2.30
N LEU A 248 17.70 19.16 -2.53
CA LEU A 248 17.81 18.53 -3.84
C LEU A 248 16.96 19.26 -4.88
N ILE A 249 15.70 19.55 -4.56
CA ILE A 249 14.75 20.22 -5.47
C ILE A 249 15.28 21.60 -5.87
N LEU A 250 15.71 22.41 -4.90
CA LEU A 250 16.25 23.73 -5.16
C LEU A 250 17.54 23.67 -6.00
N ALA A 251 18.43 22.72 -5.71
CA ALA A 251 19.66 22.53 -6.47
C ALA A 251 19.39 22.14 -7.93
N GLU A 252 18.48 21.18 -8.16
CA GLU A 252 18.10 20.76 -9.51
C GLU A 252 17.38 21.87 -10.30
N CYS A 253 16.51 22.64 -9.64
CA CYS A 253 15.84 23.76 -10.26
C CYS A 253 16.83 24.87 -10.65
N ALA A 254 17.76 25.22 -9.76
CA ALA A 254 18.82 26.19 -10.05
C ALA A 254 19.71 25.76 -11.22
N ALA A 255 20.06 24.47 -11.29
CA ALA A 255 20.84 23.92 -12.42
C ALA A 255 20.12 24.04 -13.76
N ARG A 256 18.77 24.16 -13.76
CA ARG A 256 17.93 24.39 -14.95
C ARG A 256 17.66 25.87 -15.23
N GLY A 257 18.20 26.79 -14.42
CA GLY A 257 18.07 28.23 -14.61
C GLY A 257 17.01 28.92 -13.76
N CYS A 258 16.41 28.23 -12.79
CA CYS A 258 15.48 28.80 -11.81
C CYS A 258 16.21 29.85 -10.94
N ASN A 259 15.57 30.99 -10.73
CA ASN A 259 16.07 32.07 -9.87
C ASN A 259 15.40 32.05 -8.47
N TYR A 260 14.68 30.98 -8.15
CA TYR A 260 13.89 30.75 -6.96
C TYR A 260 12.57 31.53 -6.86
N HIS A 261 12.46 32.75 -7.40
CA HIS A 261 11.22 33.50 -7.49
C HIS A 261 10.21 32.80 -8.42
N ASP A 262 10.68 32.10 -9.42
CA ASP A 262 9.91 31.35 -10.41
C ASP A 262 9.88 29.82 -10.13
N LEU A 263 10.13 29.40 -8.90
CA LEU A 263 10.22 27.98 -8.53
C LEU A 263 9.03 27.15 -9.00
N ALA A 264 7.82 27.70 -8.92
CA ALA A 264 6.60 27.04 -9.34
C ALA A 264 6.54 26.73 -10.86
N ASP A 265 7.34 27.39 -11.68
CA ASP A 265 7.46 27.11 -13.11
C ASP A 265 8.42 25.92 -13.39
N TYR A 266 9.26 25.58 -12.44
CA TYR A 266 10.27 24.52 -12.53
C TYR A 266 9.89 23.25 -11.76
N ALA A 267 9.16 23.39 -10.65
CA ALA A 267 8.85 22.29 -9.75
C ALA A 267 7.36 22.23 -9.39
N ALA A 268 6.84 21.01 -9.36
CA ALA A 268 5.64 20.65 -8.64
C ALA A 268 6.04 19.69 -7.52
N ILE A 269 5.55 19.91 -6.30
CA ILE A 269 5.81 19.07 -5.14
C ILE A 269 4.50 18.47 -4.68
N GLN A 270 4.40 17.13 -4.68
CA GLN A 270 3.25 16.42 -4.13
C GLN A 270 3.58 15.90 -2.74
N ILE A 271 2.81 16.37 -1.77
CA ILE A 271 2.88 15.92 -0.37
C ILE A 271 1.98 14.70 -0.23
N ASN A 272 2.58 13.51 -0.10
CA ASN A 272 1.87 12.25 0.00
C ASN A 272 1.53 11.94 1.46
N ASP A 273 0.29 12.21 1.86
CA ASP A 273 -0.18 12.23 3.24
C ASP A 273 0.53 13.33 4.07
N THR A 274 0.51 13.24 5.39
CA THR A 274 1.07 14.28 6.27
C THR A 274 2.54 14.11 6.61
N HIS A 275 3.14 12.98 6.28
CA HIS A 275 4.55 12.71 6.61
C HIS A 275 5.53 13.74 6.03
N PRO A 276 5.33 14.26 4.79
CA PRO A 276 6.19 15.29 4.23
C PRO A 276 5.77 16.74 4.52
N SER A 277 4.77 16.99 5.37
CA SER A 277 4.19 18.34 5.57
C SER A 277 5.21 19.42 5.94
N MET A 278 6.27 19.05 6.67
CA MET A 278 7.35 20.00 7.02
C MET A 278 8.12 20.55 5.81
N VAL A 279 7.91 20.02 4.61
CA VAL A 279 8.50 20.60 3.40
C VAL A 279 8.03 22.05 3.18
N ILE A 280 6.84 22.40 3.63
CA ILE A 280 6.29 23.76 3.51
C ILE A 280 7.14 24.76 4.31
N PRO A 281 7.28 24.67 5.64
CA PRO A 281 8.12 25.60 6.37
C PRO A 281 9.61 25.47 6.01
N GLU A 282 10.10 24.28 5.66
CA GLU A 282 11.50 24.09 5.28
C GLU A 282 11.85 24.80 3.96
N LEU A 283 10.99 24.73 2.94
CA LEU A 283 11.17 25.50 1.71
C LEU A 283 11.14 27.01 1.96
N ILE A 284 10.22 27.48 2.82
CA ILE A 284 10.17 28.90 3.19
C ILE A 284 11.48 29.33 3.85
N ARG A 285 12.02 28.51 4.76
CA ARG A 285 13.30 28.75 5.43
C ARG A 285 14.43 28.82 4.41
N LEU A 286 14.54 27.83 3.53
CA LEU A 286 15.60 27.76 2.51
C LEU A 286 15.51 28.90 1.49
N LEU A 287 14.31 29.30 1.08
CA LEU A 287 14.10 30.46 0.20
C LEU A 287 14.52 31.76 0.90
N GLY A 288 14.26 31.88 2.20
CA GLY A 288 14.74 33.01 3.01
C GLY A 288 16.26 33.09 3.04
N GLU A 289 17.00 31.98 3.11
CA GLU A 289 18.45 31.93 2.98
C GLU A 289 18.96 32.41 1.59
N LYS A 290 18.07 32.30 0.57
CA LYS A 290 18.36 32.85 -0.79
C LYS A 290 17.94 34.30 -0.94
N GLY A 291 17.51 34.96 0.13
CA GLY A 291 17.12 36.36 0.14
C GLY A 291 15.68 36.64 -0.29
N ILE A 292 14.82 35.64 -0.33
CA ILE A 292 13.40 35.84 -0.63
C ILE A 292 12.64 36.14 0.67
N GLU A 293 11.90 37.24 0.64
CA GLU A 293 11.09 37.66 1.80
C GLU A 293 10.00 36.66 2.16
N PHE A 294 9.59 36.60 3.44
CA PHE A 294 8.69 35.59 3.98
C PHE A 294 7.37 35.51 3.20
N ASP A 295 6.71 36.63 2.95
CA ASP A 295 5.40 36.66 2.28
C ASP A 295 5.49 36.14 0.85
N GLU A 296 6.55 36.51 0.13
CA GLU A 296 6.81 35.99 -1.21
C GLU A 296 7.13 34.47 -1.17
N ALA A 297 7.93 34.03 -0.21
CA ALA A 297 8.25 32.62 -0.05
C ALA A 297 6.98 31.77 0.22
N VAL A 298 6.07 32.26 1.04
CA VAL A 298 4.77 31.62 1.27
C VAL A 298 3.95 31.48 -0.03
N GLU A 299 3.92 32.52 -0.86
CA GLU A 299 3.23 32.47 -2.16
C GLU A 299 3.88 31.45 -3.11
N ILE A 300 5.19 31.44 -3.20
CA ILE A 300 5.97 30.51 -4.04
C ILE A 300 5.68 29.07 -3.62
N VAL A 301 5.79 28.79 -2.32
CA VAL A 301 5.58 27.44 -1.78
C VAL A 301 4.12 26.99 -1.97
N THR A 302 3.16 27.85 -1.73
CA THR A 302 1.73 27.57 -1.96
C THR A 302 1.44 27.20 -3.42
N LYS A 303 2.06 27.89 -4.38
CA LYS A 303 1.91 27.58 -5.81
C LYS A 303 2.67 26.33 -6.25
N THR A 304 3.71 25.94 -5.53
CA THR A 304 4.58 24.80 -5.87
C THR A 304 4.03 23.49 -5.30
N CYS A 305 3.41 23.50 -4.11
CA CYS A 305 3.02 22.31 -3.35
C CYS A 305 1.54 22.00 -3.52
N ALA A 306 1.25 20.70 -3.53
CA ALA A 306 -0.09 20.13 -3.48
C ALA A 306 -0.11 18.99 -2.46
N TYR A 307 -1.27 18.74 -1.86
CA TYR A 307 -1.46 17.77 -0.77
C TYR A 307 -2.48 16.70 -1.15
N THR A 308 -2.11 15.45 -0.95
CA THR A 308 -3.03 14.30 -1.04
C THR A 308 -3.30 13.76 0.36
N ASN A 309 -4.57 13.74 0.76
CA ASN A 309 -5.01 13.09 1.98
C ASN A 309 -5.32 11.62 1.72
N HIS A 310 -4.76 10.71 2.55
CA HIS A 310 -5.02 9.27 2.49
C HIS A 310 -5.78 8.74 3.71
N THR A 311 -6.18 9.62 4.62
CA THR A 311 -6.70 9.26 5.94
C THR A 311 -8.09 9.85 6.15
N ILE A 312 -9.07 9.00 6.50
CA ILE A 312 -10.40 9.48 6.92
C ILE A 312 -10.46 9.63 8.45
N LEU A 313 -9.79 8.73 9.20
CA LEU A 313 -9.82 8.75 10.66
C LEU A 313 -9.21 10.06 11.18
N ALA A 314 -10.03 10.95 11.76
CA ALA A 314 -9.57 12.25 12.26
C ALA A 314 -8.47 12.12 13.32
N GLU A 315 -8.56 11.10 14.17
CA GLU A 315 -7.54 10.79 15.18
C GLU A 315 -6.21 10.31 14.59
N ALA A 316 -6.20 9.83 13.35
CA ALA A 316 -4.98 9.41 12.64
C ALA A 316 -4.30 10.54 11.86
N LEU A 317 -4.92 11.73 11.76
CA LEU A 317 -4.26 12.93 11.24
C LEU A 317 -3.17 13.36 12.20
N GLU A 318 -1.94 13.46 11.70
CA GLU A 318 -0.79 13.76 12.54
C GLU A 318 -0.87 15.17 13.16
N LYS A 319 -0.72 15.20 14.46
CA LYS A 319 -0.55 16.43 15.27
C LYS A 319 0.55 16.17 16.28
N TRP A 320 1.62 16.93 16.17
CA TRP A 320 2.78 16.78 17.01
C TRP A 320 2.77 17.82 18.13
N PRO A 321 3.08 17.43 19.37
CA PRO A 321 3.38 18.42 20.40
C PRO A 321 4.43 19.41 19.91
N ARG A 322 4.20 20.70 20.08
CA ARG A 322 5.17 21.74 19.70
C ARG A 322 6.57 21.45 20.23
N ALA A 323 6.64 20.93 21.47
CA ALA A 323 7.91 20.56 22.10
C ALA A 323 8.72 19.55 21.30
N TYR A 324 8.09 18.67 20.48
CA TYR A 324 8.81 17.75 19.61
C TYR A 324 9.46 18.47 18.44
N LEU A 325 8.75 19.41 17.83
CA LEU A 325 9.29 20.20 16.73
C LEU A 325 10.37 21.17 17.20
N ASP A 326 10.20 21.80 18.38
CA ASP A 326 11.23 22.61 19.03
C ASP A 326 12.50 21.80 19.33
N ALA A 327 12.35 20.55 19.72
CA ALA A 327 13.49 19.68 20.00
C ALA A 327 14.19 19.18 18.73
N VAL A 328 13.45 18.83 17.69
CA VAL A 328 13.96 18.20 16.47
C VAL A 328 14.45 19.25 15.46
N ALA A 329 13.63 20.25 15.19
CA ALA A 329 13.88 21.27 14.17
C ALA A 329 13.51 22.67 14.68
N PRO A 330 14.22 23.20 15.71
CA PRO A 330 13.90 24.49 16.30
C PRO A 330 13.89 25.65 15.29
N GLN A 331 14.65 25.53 14.22
CA GLN A 331 14.69 26.51 13.12
C GLN A 331 13.38 26.63 12.34
N LEU A 332 12.48 25.64 12.40
CA LEU A 332 11.18 25.72 11.75
C LEU A 332 10.11 26.40 12.59
N MET A 333 10.19 26.36 13.90
CA MET A 333 9.12 26.84 14.77
C MET A 333 8.77 28.32 14.55
N PRO A 334 9.72 29.26 14.41
CA PRO A 334 9.38 30.66 14.10
C PRO A 334 8.62 30.83 12.78
N ILE A 335 8.85 29.96 11.80
CA ILE A 335 8.15 29.95 10.52
C ILE A 335 6.75 29.37 10.69
N ILE A 336 6.62 28.26 11.40
CA ILE A 336 5.32 27.62 11.69
C ILE A 336 4.41 28.57 12.48
N GLU A 337 4.95 29.31 13.46
CA GLU A 337 4.22 30.34 14.20
C GLU A 337 3.68 31.43 13.28
N LYS A 338 4.51 31.96 12.38
CA LYS A 338 4.07 32.96 11.40
C LYS A 338 3.01 32.40 10.44
N LEU A 339 3.15 31.13 10.04
CA LEU A 339 2.14 30.47 9.21
C LEU A 339 0.81 30.30 9.95
N ASP A 340 0.84 29.98 11.25
CA ASP A 340 -0.35 29.92 12.09
C ASP A 340 -1.01 31.30 12.27
N GLU A 341 -0.21 32.34 12.53
CA GLU A 341 -0.71 33.73 12.58
C GLU A 341 -1.38 34.10 11.25
N LEU A 342 -0.76 33.79 10.11
CA LEU A 342 -1.32 34.06 8.79
C LEU A 342 -2.61 33.27 8.52
N ALA A 343 -2.67 32.00 8.94
CA ALA A 343 -3.86 31.16 8.83
C ALA A 343 -5.03 31.74 9.64
N ARG A 344 -4.78 32.24 10.86
CA ARG A 344 -5.77 32.88 11.73
C ARG A 344 -6.32 34.20 11.16
N THR A 345 -5.61 34.85 10.24
CA THR A 345 -6.15 36.03 9.54
C THR A 345 -7.22 35.67 8.48
N ARG A 346 -7.27 34.40 8.08
CA ARG A 346 -8.16 33.92 7.00
C ARG A 346 -9.51 33.41 7.51
N THR A 347 -9.60 33.07 8.78
CA THR A 347 -10.81 32.53 9.42
C THR A 347 -10.83 32.82 10.92
N GLU A 348 -12.03 33.01 11.48
CA GLU A 348 -12.26 33.10 12.92
C GLU A 348 -12.45 31.73 13.56
N ASP A 349 -12.52 30.65 12.76
CA ASP A 349 -12.69 29.28 13.26
C ASP A 349 -11.36 28.74 13.82
N GLU A 350 -11.24 28.77 15.13
CA GLU A 350 -10.07 28.26 15.85
C GLU A 350 -9.78 26.77 15.59
N SER A 351 -10.77 25.99 15.16
CA SER A 351 -10.57 24.57 14.85
C SER A 351 -9.72 24.33 13.60
N LEU A 352 -9.56 25.35 12.77
CA LEU A 352 -8.75 25.31 11.54
C LEU A 352 -7.32 25.85 11.76
N ALA A 353 -6.96 26.25 12.97
CA ALA A 353 -5.61 26.72 13.31
C ALA A 353 -4.57 25.62 13.10
N ILE A 354 -3.35 26.03 12.79
CA ILE A 354 -2.21 25.09 12.66
C ILE A 354 -1.74 24.67 14.06
N ILE A 355 -1.60 25.62 14.99
CA ILE A 355 -1.25 25.34 16.39
C ILE A 355 -2.53 25.42 17.20
N ASP A 356 -2.93 24.30 17.81
CA ASP A 356 -4.15 24.24 18.61
C ASP A 356 -3.95 24.75 20.06
N LYS A 357 -5.04 24.83 20.81
CA LYS A 357 -5.05 25.28 22.23
C LYS A 357 -4.23 24.39 23.16
N ASP A 358 -3.94 23.16 22.78
CA ASP A 358 -3.15 22.21 23.55
C ASP A 358 -1.67 22.20 23.08
N ASP A 359 -1.26 23.24 22.35
CA ASP A 359 0.08 23.46 21.83
C ASP A 359 0.59 22.30 20.93
N ARG A 360 -0.32 21.79 20.08
CA ARG A 360 -0.02 20.75 19.06
C ARG A 360 -0.09 21.35 17.68
N VAL A 361 0.86 20.96 16.82
CA VAL A 361 0.93 21.38 15.43
C VAL A 361 0.21 20.37 14.54
N HIS A 362 -0.85 20.83 13.89
CA HIS A 362 -1.66 20.04 12.95
C HIS A 362 -1.04 20.07 11.57
N MET A 363 -0.45 18.95 11.15
CA MET A 363 0.29 18.85 9.89
C MET A 363 -0.64 19.03 8.68
N ALA A 364 -1.80 18.35 8.66
CA ALA A 364 -2.77 18.50 7.58
C ALA A 364 -3.32 19.93 7.45
N HIS A 365 -3.51 20.66 8.56
CA HIS A 365 -3.98 22.04 8.54
C HIS A 365 -2.97 22.94 7.83
N MET A 366 -1.67 22.76 8.10
CA MET A 366 -0.61 23.48 7.42
C MET A 366 -0.61 23.18 5.91
N ASP A 367 -0.77 21.91 5.54
CA ASP A 367 -0.86 21.48 4.14
C ASP A 367 -2.03 22.14 3.41
N ILE A 368 -3.23 22.16 4.00
CA ILE A 368 -4.42 22.72 3.36
C ILE A 368 -4.31 24.23 3.23
N HIS A 369 -3.82 24.93 4.24
CA HIS A 369 -3.67 26.38 4.18
C HIS A 369 -2.66 26.82 3.11
N PHE A 370 -1.55 26.11 2.94
CA PHE A 370 -0.37 26.55 2.19
C PHE A 370 0.00 25.67 1.00
N THR A 371 -0.98 24.99 0.42
CA THR A 371 -0.88 24.35 -0.90
C THR A 371 -1.98 24.85 -1.81
N HIS A 372 -1.87 24.62 -3.12
CA HIS A 372 -2.87 25.05 -4.09
C HIS A 372 -3.93 24.00 -4.37
N SER A 373 -3.75 22.75 -3.92
CA SER A 373 -4.68 21.63 -4.14
C SER A 373 -4.65 20.67 -2.96
N THR A 374 -5.86 20.24 -2.57
CA THR A 374 -6.09 19.17 -1.59
C THR A 374 -6.98 18.13 -2.24
N ASN A 375 -6.50 16.90 -2.44
CA ASN A 375 -7.34 15.86 -3.03
C ASN A 375 -7.55 14.68 -2.09
N GLY A 376 -8.77 14.12 -2.19
CA GLY A 376 -9.06 12.78 -1.73
C GLY A 376 -8.68 11.74 -2.80
N VAL A 377 -8.80 10.45 -2.46
CA VAL A 377 -8.27 9.34 -3.25
C VAL A 377 -9.34 8.34 -3.73
N ALA A 378 -10.59 8.62 -3.48
CA ALA A 378 -11.78 7.99 -4.04
C ALA A 378 -12.96 8.98 -3.95
N TYR A 379 -14.00 8.77 -4.76
CA TYR A 379 -15.16 9.65 -4.76
C TYR A 379 -15.78 9.80 -3.36
N LEU A 380 -16.13 8.69 -2.72
CA LEU A 380 -16.73 8.70 -1.38
C LEU A 380 -15.82 9.37 -0.36
N HIS A 381 -14.52 9.05 -0.37
CA HIS A 381 -13.52 9.67 0.50
C HIS A 381 -13.54 11.20 0.37
N THR A 382 -13.49 11.69 -0.85
CA THR A 382 -13.50 13.13 -1.12
C THR A 382 -14.78 13.80 -0.61
N GLU A 383 -15.94 13.16 -0.79
CA GLU A 383 -17.21 13.67 -0.27
C GLU A 383 -17.25 13.67 1.27
N ILE A 384 -16.69 12.65 1.93
CA ILE A 384 -16.56 12.63 3.40
C ILE A 384 -15.64 13.75 3.88
N LEU A 385 -14.52 14.01 3.20
CA LEU A 385 -13.63 15.13 3.54
C LEU A 385 -14.35 16.46 3.45
N LYS A 386 -15.11 16.71 2.37
CA LYS A 386 -15.84 17.95 2.15
C LYS A 386 -17.01 18.16 3.11
N ASN A 387 -17.75 17.10 3.41
CA ASN A 387 -19.02 17.20 4.12
C ASN A 387 -18.92 16.89 5.63
N SER A 388 -17.81 16.32 6.08
CA SER A 388 -17.60 15.89 7.46
C SER A 388 -16.21 16.28 7.97
N GLU A 389 -15.20 15.49 7.68
CA GLU A 389 -13.90 15.53 8.35
C GLU A 389 -13.12 16.84 8.17
N LEU A 390 -13.18 17.45 7.00
CA LEU A 390 -12.50 18.71 6.66
C LEU A 390 -13.48 19.78 6.18
N HIS A 391 -14.73 19.72 6.63
CA HIS A 391 -15.80 20.59 6.17
C HIS A 391 -15.46 22.08 6.33
N GLY A 392 -14.93 22.51 7.47
CA GLY A 392 -14.54 23.89 7.69
C GLY A 392 -13.47 24.38 6.69
N PHE A 393 -12.53 23.51 6.33
CA PHE A 393 -11.55 23.83 5.29
C PHE A 393 -12.20 23.90 3.89
N TYR A 394 -13.17 23.04 3.61
CA TYR A 394 -13.89 23.08 2.34
C TYR A 394 -14.72 24.36 2.20
N GLU A 395 -15.33 24.82 3.29
CA GLU A 395 -16.02 26.14 3.28
C GLU A 395 -15.03 27.29 3.04
N LEU A 396 -13.82 27.20 3.60
CA LEU A 396 -12.80 28.25 3.47
C LEU A 396 -12.12 28.25 2.08
N TYR A 397 -11.87 27.04 1.52
CA TYR A 397 -11.14 26.87 0.26
C TYR A 397 -11.82 25.86 -0.67
N PRO A 398 -13.07 26.07 -1.10
CA PRO A 398 -13.80 25.10 -1.91
C PRO A 398 -13.08 24.76 -3.23
N GLU A 399 -12.33 25.70 -3.79
CA GLU A 399 -11.60 25.53 -5.05
C GLU A 399 -10.38 24.60 -4.95
N LYS A 400 -9.84 24.38 -3.75
CA LYS A 400 -8.69 23.48 -3.56
C LYS A 400 -9.08 22.01 -3.56
N PHE A 401 -10.32 21.68 -3.15
CA PHE A 401 -10.76 20.30 -2.94
C PHE A 401 -11.15 19.62 -4.24
N ASN A 402 -10.53 18.49 -4.51
CA ASN A 402 -10.83 17.68 -5.68
C ASN A 402 -10.61 16.18 -5.40
N ASN A 403 -11.12 15.34 -6.30
CA ASN A 403 -10.94 13.89 -6.22
C ASN A 403 -9.97 13.40 -7.29
N LYS A 404 -9.04 12.54 -6.89
CA LYS A 404 -8.21 11.74 -7.79
C LYS A 404 -8.31 10.28 -7.33
N THR A 405 -9.25 9.54 -7.91
CA THR A 405 -9.43 8.13 -7.59
C THR A 405 -8.14 7.37 -7.83
N ASN A 406 -7.67 6.62 -6.82
CA ASN A 406 -6.46 5.83 -6.91
C ASN A 406 -6.50 4.85 -8.08
N GLY A 407 -5.34 4.38 -8.46
CA GLY A 407 -5.15 3.38 -9.49
C GLY A 407 -3.92 2.52 -9.20
N ILE A 408 -3.78 1.48 -9.99
CA ILE A 408 -2.69 0.50 -9.91
C ILE A 408 -1.98 0.37 -11.24
N THR A 409 -0.69 0.05 -11.22
CA THR A 409 0.03 -0.26 -12.47
C THR A 409 -0.33 -1.66 -12.96
N PHE A 410 -0.79 -1.76 -14.20
CA PHE A 410 -1.10 -3.04 -14.85
C PHE A 410 0.17 -3.81 -15.21
N ARG A 411 1.33 -3.15 -15.33
CA ARG A 411 2.61 -3.81 -15.58
C ARG A 411 2.91 -4.83 -14.50
N ARG A 412 2.86 -4.43 -13.22
CA ARG A 412 3.05 -5.37 -12.11
C ARG A 412 1.84 -6.25 -11.86
N TRP A 413 0.65 -5.66 -11.81
CA TRP A 413 -0.55 -6.33 -11.28
C TRP A 413 -1.36 -7.11 -12.33
N LEU A 414 -0.87 -7.17 -13.57
CA LEU A 414 -1.39 -8.05 -14.62
C LEU A 414 -0.23 -8.68 -15.41
N LEU A 415 0.59 -7.87 -16.08
CA LEU A 415 1.61 -8.39 -17.01
C LEU A 415 2.65 -9.27 -16.31
N GLU A 416 3.10 -8.88 -15.12
CA GLU A 416 4.11 -9.59 -14.34
C GLU A 416 3.50 -10.71 -13.50
N CYS A 417 2.48 -10.41 -12.69
CA CYS A 417 1.97 -11.38 -11.71
C CYS A 417 1.04 -12.45 -12.33
N ASP A 418 0.42 -12.19 -13.49
CA ASP A 418 -0.50 -13.13 -14.14
C ASP A 418 -0.24 -13.22 -15.66
N PRO A 419 0.90 -13.79 -16.06
CA PRO A 419 1.26 -13.90 -17.48
C PRO A 419 0.30 -14.80 -18.27
N ALA A 420 -0.32 -15.81 -17.66
CA ALA A 420 -1.31 -16.67 -18.30
C ALA A 420 -2.60 -15.90 -18.63
N LEU A 421 -3.11 -15.10 -17.71
CA LEU A 421 -4.25 -14.21 -17.96
C LEU A 421 -3.90 -13.15 -19.02
N THR A 422 -2.72 -12.55 -18.92
CA THR A 422 -2.22 -11.58 -19.89
C THR A 422 -2.22 -12.15 -21.31
N SER A 423 -1.68 -13.36 -21.49
CA SER A 423 -1.62 -14.03 -22.81
C SER A 423 -3.02 -14.33 -23.36
N LEU A 424 -3.94 -14.77 -22.53
CA LEU A 424 -5.32 -15.02 -22.93
C LEU A 424 -6.03 -13.73 -23.35
N ILE A 425 -5.88 -12.66 -22.60
CA ILE A 425 -6.44 -11.35 -22.95
C ILE A 425 -5.87 -10.87 -24.28
N GLU A 426 -4.56 -10.97 -24.47
CA GLU A 426 -3.89 -10.52 -25.68
C GLU A 426 -4.33 -11.31 -26.92
N GLU A 427 -4.55 -12.62 -26.79
CA GLU A 427 -5.12 -13.45 -27.86
C GLU A 427 -6.52 -12.98 -28.27
N LEU A 428 -7.36 -12.60 -27.28
CA LEU A 428 -8.76 -12.25 -27.52
C LEU A 428 -8.96 -10.83 -28.06
N ILE A 429 -8.20 -9.86 -27.56
CA ILE A 429 -8.43 -8.44 -27.87
C ILE A 429 -7.19 -7.69 -28.40
N GLY A 430 -6.05 -8.38 -28.57
CA GLY A 430 -4.79 -7.76 -28.95
C GLY A 430 -4.06 -7.08 -27.78
N SER A 431 -2.88 -6.52 -28.06
CA SER A 431 -1.98 -5.95 -27.04
C SER A 431 -2.27 -4.49 -26.67
N GLY A 432 -3.29 -3.87 -27.25
CA GLY A 432 -3.60 -2.46 -27.06
C GLY A 432 -3.84 -2.08 -25.60
N PHE A 433 -4.43 -2.97 -24.79
CA PHE A 433 -4.70 -2.76 -23.37
C PHE A 433 -3.43 -2.49 -22.53
N ARG A 434 -2.25 -2.89 -23.01
CA ARG A 434 -0.97 -2.61 -22.32
C ARG A 434 -0.66 -1.12 -22.26
N LYS A 435 -1.21 -0.32 -23.19
CA LYS A 435 -1.06 1.14 -23.27
C LYS A 435 -2.34 1.89 -22.92
N ASP A 436 -3.48 1.31 -23.27
CA ASP A 436 -4.80 1.86 -22.99
C ASP A 436 -5.65 0.82 -22.26
N ALA A 437 -5.66 0.92 -20.93
CA ALA A 437 -6.37 -0.02 -20.08
C ALA A 437 -7.88 -0.09 -20.36
N THR A 438 -8.48 0.95 -20.98
CA THR A 438 -9.91 0.96 -21.34
C THR A 438 -10.24 -0.09 -22.40
N GLU A 439 -9.26 -0.53 -23.16
CA GLU A 439 -9.44 -1.60 -24.15
C GLU A 439 -9.84 -2.95 -23.55
N LEU A 440 -9.64 -3.16 -22.24
CA LEU A 440 -10.14 -4.35 -21.54
C LEU A 440 -11.66 -4.53 -21.69
N GLU A 441 -12.42 -3.46 -21.91
CA GLU A 441 -13.87 -3.56 -22.14
C GLU A 441 -14.24 -4.41 -23.37
N LYS A 442 -13.34 -4.56 -24.32
CA LYS A 442 -13.54 -5.46 -25.47
C LYS A 442 -13.77 -6.91 -25.04
N LEU A 443 -13.31 -7.31 -23.85
CA LEU A 443 -13.57 -8.64 -23.28
C LEU A 443 -15.05 -8.91 -23.04
N LEU A 444 -15.90 -7.90 -22.89
CA LEU A 444 -17.35 -8.07 -22.74
C LEU A 444 -18.00 -8.82 -23.90
N ALA A 445 -17.38 -8.81 -25.08
CA ALA A 445 -17.86 -9.58 -26.23
C ALA A 445 -17.84 -11.12 -25.98
N TYR A 446 -17.03 -11.58 -25.04
CA TYR A 446 -16.85 -13.00 -24.70
C TYR A 446 -17.56 -13.43 -23.43
N LYS A 447 -18.32 -12.55 -22.77
CA LYS A 447 -18.95 -12.83 -21.45
C LYS A 447 -19.94 -14.00 -21.45
N ASP A 448 -20.51 -14.32 -22.61
CA ASP A 448 -21.47 -15.42 -22.81
C ASP A 448 -20.88 -16.58 -23.64
N ASP A 449 -19.61 -16.50 -24.00
CA ASP A 449 -18.89 -17.54 -24.73
C ASP A 449 -18.39 -18.61 -23.73
N VAL A 450 -19.04 -19.77 -23.76
CA VAL A 450 -18.75 -20.86 -22.80
C VAL A 450 -17.32 -21.37 -22.93
N ASP A 451 -16.79 -21.49 -24.15
CA ASP A 451 -15.42 -21.99 -24.36
C ASP A 451 -14.39 -20.99 -23.79
N MET A 452 -14.61 -19.69 -24.00
CA MET A 452 -13.76 -18.65 -23.43
C MET A 452 -13.86 -18.62 -21.91
N LEU A 453 -15.06 -18.70 -21.34
CA LEU A 453 -15.23 -18.76 -19.89
C LEU A 453 -14.53 -19.98 -19.27
N GLN A 454 -14.50 -21.12 -19.95
CA GLN A 454 -13.76 -22.31 -19.50
C GLN A 454 -12.25 -22.08 -19.57
N ARG A 455 -11.74 -21.36 -20.57
CA ARG A 455 -10.31 -20.97 -20.65
C ARG A 455 -9.91 -20.06 -19.50
N PHE A 456 -10.73 -19.08 -19.14
CA PHE A 456 -10.53 -18.26 -17.96
C PHE A 456 -10.55 -19.10 -16.66
N SER A 457 -11.44 -20.08 -16.57
CA SER A 457 -11.48 -21.03 -15.44
C SER A 457 -10.18 -21.81 -15.31
N LYS A 458 -9.61 -22.26 -16.44
CA LYS A 458 -8.32 -22.97 -16.44
C LYS A 458 -7.18 -22.09 -15.96
N VAL A 459 -7.08 -20.84 -16.42
CA VAL A 459 -6.07 -19.89 -15.94
C VAL A 459 -6.16 -19.74 -14.42
N LYS A 460 -7.37 -19.56 -13.86
CA LYS A 460 -7.56 -19.45 -12.42
C LYS A 460 -7.15 -20.74 -11.69
N ALA A 461 -7.49 -21.89 -12.19
CA ALA A 461 -7.10 -23.17 -11.59
C ALA A 461 -5.56 -23.35 -11.59
N ASP A 462 -4.88 -22.98 -12.67
CA ASP A 462 -3.42 -23.03 -12.78
C ASP A 462 -2.77 -22.05 -11.76
N ASN A 463 -3.32 -20.85 -11.61
CA ASN A 463 -2.85 -19.87 -10.60
C ASN A 463 -3.08 -20.35 -9.17
N LYS A 464 -4.21 -21.01 -8.88
CA LYS A 464 -4.48 -21.60 -7.56
C LYS A 464 -3.48 -22.72 -7.24
N LYS A 465 -3.18 -23.55 -8.24
CA LYS A 465 -2.15 -24.59 -8.09
C LYS A 465 -0.76 -23.98 -7.84
N ALA A 466 -0.39 -22.94 -8.57
CA ALA A 466 0.89 -22.25 -8.37
C ALA A 466 1.01 -21.66 -6.95
N LEU A 467 -0.09 -21.08 -6.42
CA LEU A 467 -0.12 -20.60 -5.03
C LEU A 467 0.01 -21.77 -4.04
N ALA A 468 -0.69 -22.88 -4.27
CA ALA A 468 -0.61 -24.05 -3.40
C ALA A 468 0.81 -24.62 -3.35
N ASP A 469 1.48 -24.72 -4.49
CA ASP A 469 2.87 -25.18 -4.59
C ASP A 469 3.83 -24.20 -3.87
N TRP A 470 3.58 -22.89 -3.97
CA TRP A 470 4.35 -21.87 -3.28
C TRP A 470 4.18 -21.95 -1.75
N LEU A 471 2.94 -22.08 -1.26
CA LEU A 471 2.64 -22.24 0.18
C LEU A 471 3.28 -23.52 0.75
N GLN A 472 3.22 -24.62 0.00
CA GLN A 472 3.87 -25.87 0.40
C GLN A 472 5.40 -25.71 0.52
N ARG A 473 6.03 -25.04 -0.46
CA ARG A 473 7.47 -24.83 -0.48
C ARG A 473 7.94 -23.87 0.63
N THR A 474 7.21 -22.77 0.85
CA THR A 474 7.65 -21.70 1.76
C THR A 474 7.21 -21.89 3.20
N GLN A 475 6.04 -22.49 3.43
CA GLN A 475 5.45 -22.63 4.78
C GLN A 475 5.09 -24.07 5.16
N GLY A 476 5.27 -25.04 4.25
CA GLY A 476 4.88 -26.42 4.49
C GLY A 476 3.37 -26.66 4.60
N VAL A 477 2.57 -25.73 4.04
CA VAL A 477 1.10 -25.76 4.11
C VAL A 477 0.53 -26.36 2.83
N THR A 478 -0.26 -27.41 2.97
CA THR A 478 -1.04 -28.02 1.88
C THR A 478 -2.44 -27.41 1.86
N VAL A 479 -2.91 -26.98 0.69
CA VAL A 479 -4.26 -26.43 0.50
C VAL A 479 -5.04 -27.21 -0.56
N ASN A 480 -6.37 -27.30 -0.37
CA ASN A 480 -7.27 -27.90 -1.35
C ASN A 480 -7.54 -26.91 -2.49
N THR A 481 -6.99 -27.15 -3.68
CA THR A 481 -7.15 -26.29 -4.85
C THR A 481 -8.53 -26.33 -5.49
N ASP A 482 -9.36 -27.33 -5.15
CA ASP A 482 -10.76 -27.40 -5.60
C ASP A 482 -11.68 -26.54 -4.74
N ALA A 483 -11.23 -26.10 -3.57
CA ALA A 483 -11.96 -25.19 -2.68
C ALA A 483 -12.04 -23.78 -3.28
N MET A 484 -13.02 -22.99 -2.82
CA MET A 484 -13.01 -21.55 -3.07
C MET A 484 -11.88 -20.87 -2.28
N PHE A 485 -11.06 -20.08 -2.96
CA PHE A 485 -10.02 -19.27 -2.30
C PHE A 485 -10.57 -17.90 -1.96
N ASP A 486 -10.78 -17.70 -0.67
CA ASP A 486 -11.22 -16.46 -0.04
C ASP A 486 -10.00 -15.75 0.57
N ILE A 487 -9.65 -14.57 0.09
CA ILE A 487 -8.40 -13.91 0.46
C ILE A 487 -8.65 -12.53 1.05
N GLN A 488 -8.09 -12.30 2.24
CA GLN A 488 -8.01 -11.00 2.90
C GLN A 488 -6.53 -10.66 3.14
N SER A 489 -5.93 -9.94 2.20
CA SER A 489 -4.51 -9.55 2.24
C SER A 489 -4.38 -8.03 2.28
N LYS A 490 -4.08 -7.52 3.46
CA LYS A 490 -3.98 -6.10 3.77
C LYS A 490 -3.39 -5.90 5.16
N ARG A 491 -2.87 -4.70 5.47
CA ARG A 491 -2.41 -4.37 6.83
C ARG A 491 -3.47 -4.75 7.85
N LEU A 492 -3.07 -5.30 8.98
CA LEU A 492 -4.00 -5.62 10.04
C LEU A 492 -4.36 -4.36 10.82
N HIS A 493 -5.64 -4.03 10.79
CA HIS A 493 -6.23 -2.95 11.55
C HIS A 493 -7.70 -3.24 11.81
N GLU A 494 -8.21 -2.87 13.00
CA GLU A 494 -9.59 -3.16 13.38
C GLU A 494 -10.63 -2.58 12.40
N TYR A 495 -10.38 -1.43 11.74
CA TYR A 495 -11.32 -0.88 10.77
C TYR A 495 -11.41 -1.70 9.47
N LYS A 496 -10.35 -2.48 9.12
CA LYS A 496 -10.33 -3.42 7.99
C LYS A 496 -11.07 -4.71 8.31
N ARG A 497 -11.35 -4.93 9.56
CA ARG A 497 -12.23 -5.92 10.15
C ARG A 497 -11.89 -7.38 9.86
N GLN A 498 -10.60 -7.74 9.93
CA GLN A 498 -10.18 -9.14 9.95
C GLN A 498 -10.89 -9.92 11.07
N GLN A 499 -11.21 -9.27 12.18
CA GLN A 499 -12.02 -9.84 13.27
C GLN A 499 -13.44 -10.23 12.81
N LEU A 500 -14.06 -9.53 11.86
CA LEU A 500 -15.36 -9.91 11.30
C LEU A 500 -15.25 -11.24 10.54
N ASN A 501 -14.19 -11.41 9.75
CA ASN A 501 -13.93 -12.67 9.05
C ASN A 501 -13.58 -13.79 10.04
N LEU A 502 -12.83 -13.52 11.10
CA LEU A 502 -12.58 -14.44 12.21
C LEU A 502 -13.89 -14.96 12.81
N LEU A 503 -14.83 -14.09 13.15
CA LEU A 503 -16.14 -14.47 13.70
C LEU A 503 -16.96 -15.29 12.69
N TYR A 504 -16.90 -14.95 11.41
CA TYR A 504 -17.52 -15.75 10.34
C TYR A 504 -16.96 -17.18 10.30
N LEU A 505 -15.64 -17.34 10.37
CA LEU A 505 -14.99 -18.65 10.33
C LEU A 505 -15.34 -19.50 11.54
N ILE A 506 -15.46 -18.89 12.72
CA ILE A 506 -15.96 -19.55 13.94
C ILE A 506 -17.43 -19.97 13.77
N HIS A 507 -18.26 -19.10 13.19
CA HIS A 507 -19.65 -19.43 12.88
C HIS A 507 -19.73 -20.65 11.93
N GLN A 508 -18.92 -20.69 10.88
CA GLN A 508 -18.84 -21.83 9.96
C GLN A 508 -18.38 -23.11 10.66
N TYR A 509 -17.42 -23.01 11.58
CA TYR A 509 -17.00 -24.15 12.41
C TYR A 509 -18.20 -24.77 13.12
N TYR A 510 -19.05 -23.99 13.77
CA TYR A 510 -20.24 -24.46 14.45
C TYR A 510 -21.29 -25.02 13.48
N GLU A 511 -21.51 -24.37 12.34
CA GLU A 511 -22.47 -24.85 11.35
C GLU A 511 -22.06 -26.24 10.80
N ILE A 512 -20.80 -26.43 10.51
CA ILE A 512 -20.25 -27.72 10.06
C ILE A 512 -20.40 -28.78 11.16
N LYS A 513 -20.08 -28.46 12.41
CA LYS A 513 -20.31 -29.37 13.55
C LYS A 513 -21.77 -29.72 13.75
N ALA A 514 -22.69 -28.87 13.38
CA ALA A 514 -24.13 -29.11 13.38
C ALA A 514 -24.63 -29.93 12.15
N GLY A 515 -23.73 -30.26 11.21
CA GLY A 515 -24.07 -30.99 9.99
C GLY A 515 -24.44 -30.08 8.81
N HIS A 516 -24.33 -28.76 8.95
CA HIS A 516 -24.60 -27.78 7.89
C HIS A 516 -23.30 -27.45 7.15
N THR A 517 -22.89 -28.32 6.24
CA THR A 517 -21.68 -28.09 5.45
C THR A 517 -21.89 -26.98 4.42
N PRO A 518 -20.83 -26.15 4.10
CA PRO A 518 -20.95 -25.16 3.05
C PRO A 518 -21.15 -25.80 1.67
N ALA A 519 -21.65 -25.02 0.71
CA ALA A 519 -21.91 -25.47 -0.66
C ALA A 519 -20.65 -25.98 -1.39
N THR A 520 -19.47 -25.45 -1.02
CA THR A 520 -18.16 -25.87 -1.50
C THR A 520 -17.16 -25.75 -0.34
N PRO A 521 -16.07 -26.53 -0.32
CA PRO A 521 -14.99 -26.29 0.63
C PRO A 521 -14.43 -24.87 0.49
N LEU A 522 -14.04 -24.28 1.62
CA LEU A 522 -13.53 -22.92 1.72
C LEU A 522 -12.09 -22.93 2.27
N VAL A 523 -11.18 -22.31 1.55
CA VAL A 523 -9.84 -21.96 2.04
C VAL A 523 -9.78 -20.46 2.23
N SER A 524 -9.75 -20.02 3.48
CA SER A 524 -9.65 -18.61 3.83
C SER A 524 -8.20 -18.26 4.10
N ILE A 525 -7.64 -17.37 3.28
CA ILE A 525 -6.21 -17.00 3.29
C ILE A 525 -6.06 -15.57 3.75
N PHE A 526 -5.23 -15.38 4.78
CA PHE A 526 -4.89 -14.07 5.32
C PHE A 526 -3.43 -13.72 5.03
N GLY A 527 -3.17 -12.46 4.75
CA GLY A 527 -1.84 -11.88 4.71
C GLY A 527 -1.89 -10.50 5.36
N ALA A 528 -1.18 -10.31 6.46
CA ALA A 528 -1.27 -9.07 7.23
C ALA A 528 -0.10 -8.89 8.18
N LYS A 529 0.38 -7.65 8.32
CA LYS A 529 1.29 -7.24 9.39
C LYS A 529 0.56 -6.25 10.30
N ALA A 530 0.70 -6.41 11.61
CA ALA A 530 0.23 -5.47 12.62
C ALA A 530 1.36 -4.53 13.03
N ALA A 531 1.06 -3.27 13.31
CA ALA A 531 2.04 -2.38 13.92
C ALA A 531 2.55 -2.97 15.26
N PRO A 532 3.84 -2.88 15.58
CA PRO A 532 4.42 -3.53 16.76
C PRO A 532 3.73 -3.16 18.07
N ALA A 533 3.29 -1.90 18.23
CA ALA A 533 2.60 -1.40 19.41
C ALA A 533 1.09 -1.69 19.44
N TYR A 534 0.51 -2.19 18.37
CA TYR A 534 -0.93 -2.40 18.23
C TYR A 534 -1.35 -3.79 18.76
N ILE A 535 -1.53 -3.87 20.08
CA ILE A 535 -1.74 -5.14 20.80
C ILE A 535 -2.98 -5.88 20.31
N ILE A 536 -4.14 -5.23 20.18
CA ILE A 536 -5.39 -5.88 19.70
C ILE A 536 -5.24 -6.42 18.27
N ALA A 537 -4.54 -5.72 17.40
CA ALA A 537 -4.24 -6.22 16.06
C ALA A 537 -3.40 -7.51 16.12
N LYS A 538 -2.41 -7.56 17.01
CA LYS A 538 -1.59 -8.77 17.25
C LYS A 538 -2.42 -9.90 17.87
N ASP A 539 -3.39 -9.58 18.72
CA ASP A 539 -4.33 -10.57 19.27
C ASP A 539 -5.26 -11.16 18.20
N ILE A 540 -5.67 -10.36 17.20
CA ILE A 540 -6.45 -10.84 16.05
C ILE A 540 -5.61 -11.83 15.22
N ILE A 541 -4.35 -11.53 14.95
CA ILE A 541 -3.42 -12.46 14.28
C ILE A 541 -3.32 -13.76 15.07
N HIS A 542 -3.09 -13.67 16.38
CA HIS A 542 -3.00 -14.84 17.25
C HIS A 542 -4.27 -15.69 17.22
N ALA A 543 -5.44 -15.06 17.28
CA ALA A 543 -6.72 -15.76 17.22
C ALA A 543 -6.92 -16.51 15.89
N LEU A 544 -6.54 -15.90 14.76
CA LEU A 544 -6.60 -16.54 13.44
C LEU A 544 -5.62 -17.73 13.33
N LEU A 545 -4.40 -17.57 13.84
CA LEU A 545 -3.41 -18.65 13.88
C LEU A 545 -3.88 -19.80 14.78
N THR A 546 -4.49 -19.48 15.91
CA THR A 546 -5.05 -20.46 16.84
C THR A 546 -6.23 -21.20 16.22
N LEU A 547 -7.18 -20.47 15.60
CA LEU A 547 -8.33 -21.07 14.90
C LEU A 547 -7.89 -21.99 13.77
N SER A 548 -6.85 -21.61 13.02
CA SER A 548 -6.25 -22.46 11.98
C SER A 548 -5.83 -23.83 12.53
N LYS A 549 -5.21 -23.87 13.70
CA LYS A 549 -4.82 -25.12 14.37
C LYS A 549 -6.01 -25.92 14.86
N VAL A 550 -7.00 -25.27 15.46
CA VAL A 550 -8.24 -25.91 15.94
C VAL A 550 -8.97 -26.58 14.79
N ILE A 551 -9.16 -25.87 13.66
CA ILE A 551 -9.83 -26.40 12.47
C ILE A 551 -9.05 -27.58 11.88
N ALA A 552 -7.74 -27.45 11.74
CA ALA A 552 -6.89 -28.51 11.17
C ALA A 552 -6.90 -29.80 12.00
N ALA A 553 -7.10 -29.68 13.31
CA ALA A 553 -7.16 -30.83 14.22
C ALA A 553 -8.55 -31.49 14.28
N ASP A 554 -9.59 -30.87 13.72
CA ASP A 554 -10.96 -31.39 13.76
C ASP A 554 -11.31 -32.10 12.43
N PRO A 555 -11.42 -33.46 12.42
CA PRO A 555 -11.66 -34.21 11.20
C PRO A 555 -13.10 -34.03 10.62
N GLU A 556 -14.05 -33.50 11.38
CA GLU A 556 -15.38 -33.17 10.88
C GLU A 556 -15.38 -31.83 10.13
N VAL A 557 -14.50 -30.92 10.49
CA VAL A 557 -14.45 -29.54 9.97
C VAL A 557 -13.39 -29.37 8.87
N SER A 558 -12.20 -29.93 9.04
CA SER A 558 -11.06 -29.73 8.14
C SER A 558 -11.30 -30.11 6.66
N PRO A 559 -12.18 -31.05 6.30
CA PRO A 559 -12.52 -31.28 4.89
C PRO A 559 -13.27 -30.11 4.22
N TRP A 560 -13.92 -29.26 5.00
CA TRP A 560 -14.81 -28.20 4.52
C TRP A 560 -14.25 -26.80 4.73
N LEU A 561 -13.37 -26.64 5.70
CA LEU A 561 -12.85 -25.33 6.08
C LEU A 561 -11.36 -25.41 6.39
N GLN A 562 -10.61 -24.49 5.82
CA GLN A 562 -9.18 -24.32 6.13
C GLN A 562 -8.89 -22.83 6.28
N VAL A 563 -8.07 -22.48 7.26
CA VAL A 563 -7.54 -21.13 7.49
C VAL A 563 -6.04 -21.14 7.30
N VAL A 564 -5.54 -20.27 6.44
CA VAL A 564 -4.11 -20.12 6.15
C VAL A 564 -3.72 -18.69 6.42
N PHE A 565 -2.67 -18.47 7.21
CA PHE A 565 -2.09 -17.15 7.39
C PHE A 565 -0.71 -17.13 6.75
N VAL A 566 -0.55 -16.32 5.70
CA VAL A 566 0.73 -16.17 4.98
C VAL A 566 1.70 -15.37 5.85
N GLU A 567 2.84 -15.97 6.17
CA GLU A 567 3.89 -15.33 6.96
C GLU A 567 4.62 -14.27 6.14
N ASN A 568 4.92 -13.15 6.76
CA ASN A 568 5.70 -12.05 6.17
C ASN A 568 5.10 -11.51 4.85
N TYR A 569 3.81 -11.18 4.87
CA TYR A 569 3.14 -10.61 3.70
C TYR A 569 3.89 -9.40 3.14
N ASN A 570 4.20 -9.45 1.85
CA ASN A 570 4.95 -8.46 1.09
C ASN A 570 4.46 -8.42 -0.38
N VAL A 571 5.14 -7.68 -1.25
CA VAL A 571 4.74 -7.60 -2.68
C VAL A 571 4.89 -8.96 -3.36
N THR A 572 5.95 -9.71 -3.09
CA THR A 572 6.15 -11.06 -3.65
C THR A 572 5.00 -11.99 -3.29
N ALA A 573 4.57 -12.01 -2.02
CA ALA A 573 3.40 -12.78 -1.59
C ALA A 573 2.11 -12.30 -2.28
N ALA A 574 1.92 -10.99 -2.40
CA ALA A 574 0.75 -10.40 -3.08
C ALA A 574 0.65 -10.85 -4.54
N GLU A 575 1.77 -10.91 -5.24
CA GLU A 575 1.85 -11.37 -6.64
C GLU A 575 1.46 -12.84 -6.82
N LYS A 576 1.56 -13.66 -5.76
CA LYS A 576 1.09 -15.06 -5.75
C LYS A 576 -0.38 -15.18 -5.34
N LEU A 577 -0.80 -14.38 -4.37
CA LEU A 577 -2.16 -14.43 -3.81
C LEU A 577 -3.20 -13.86 -4.79
N ILE A 578 -2.92 -12.73 -5.40
CA ILE A 578 -3.89 -11.98 -6.22
C ILE A 578 -4.38 -12.80 -7.43
N PRO A 579 -3.52 -13.41 -8.26
CA PRO A 579 -3.98 -14.21 -9.39
C PRO A 579 -4.80 -15.45 -9.00
N ALA A 580 -4.58 -15.99 -7.81
CA ALA A 580 -5.21 -17.21 -7.32
C ALA A 580 -6.54 -16.98 -6.59
N CYS A 581 -6.94 -15.75 -6.34
CA CYS A 581 -8.11 -15.41 -5.55
C CYS A 581 -9.42 -15.65 -6.32
N ASP A 582 -10.40 -16.25 -5.66
CA ASP A 582 -11.78 -16.34 -6.13
C ASP A 582 -12.66 -15.25 -5.53
N LEU A 583 -12.61 -15.07 -4.20
CA LEU A 583 -13.38 -14.07 -3.47
C LEU A 583 -12.45 -13.12 -2.72
N SER A 584 -12.54 -11.85 -3.02
CA SER A 584 -11.69 -10.79 -2.45
C SER A 584 -12.42 -10.09 -1.29
N GLU A 585 -11.85 -10.17 -0.09
CA GLU A 585 -12.41 -9.58 1.13
C GLU A 585 -12.06 -8.09 1.24
N GLN A 586 -13.08 -7.24 1.08
CA GLN A 586 -12.99 -5.77 1.12
C GLN A 586 -14.02 -5.22 2.13
N ILE A 587 -13.93 -5.70 3.37
CA ILE A 587 -14.96 -5.62 4.41
C ILE A 587 -14.72 -4.55 5.47
N SER A 588 -13.97 -3.49 5.15
CA SER A 588 -13.80 -2.35 6.04
C SER A 588 -15.13 -1.77 6.53
N LEU A 589 -15.13 -1.14 7.70
CA LEU A 589 -16.30 -0.40 8.13
C LEU A 589 -16.55 0.76 7.16
N ALA A 590 -17.74 0.86 6.62
CA ALA A 590 -18.10 1.93 5.69
C ALA A 590 -17.76 3.31 6.28
N SER A 591 -17.21 4.19 5.49
CA SER A 591 -16.64 5.50 5.86
C SER A 591 -15.20 5.49 6.42
N LYS A 592 -14.51 4.36 6.50
CA LYS A 592 -13.19 4.30 7.15
C LYS A 592 -12.02 4.01 6.20
N GLU A 593 -12.23 3.26 5.13
CA GLU A 593 -11.21 3.08 4.09
C GLU A 593 -11.26 4.24 3.10
N ALA A 594 -10.17 4.97 2.94
CA ALA A 594 -10.12 6.11 2.02
C ALA A 594 -10.34 5.66 0.56
N SER A 595 -9.67 4.64 0.12
CA SER A 595 -9.82 4.06 -1.21
C SER A 595 -9.71 2.54 -1.18
N GLY A 596 -8.57 2.03 -0.69
CA GLY A 596 -8.07 0.72 -1.01
C GLY A 596 -7.47 0.68 -2.42
N THR A 597 -6.52 -0.20 -2.62
CA THR A 597 -5.97 -0.53 -3.95
C THR A 597 -5.92 -2.04 -4.17
N GLY A 598 -5.96 -2.83 -3.10
CA GLY A 598 -6.10 -4.28 -3.19
C GLY A 598 -7.36 -4.70 -3.93
N ASN A 599 -8.49 -4.04 -3.67
CA ASN A 599 -9.75 -4.25 -4.38
C ASN A 599 -9.60 -4.15 -5.91
N MET A 600 -8.81 -3.19 -6.40
CA MET A 600 -8.55 -2.98 -7.83
C MET A 600 -7.67 -4.10 -8.42
N LYS A 601 -6.65 -4.55 -7.68
CA LYS A 601 -5.73 -5.63 -8.10
C LYS A 601 -6.46 -6.96 -8.22
N PHE A 602 -7.29 -7.30 -7.25
CA PHE A 602 -8.11 -8.51 -7.28
C PHE A 602 -9.13 -8.48 -8.41
N MET A 603 -9.81 -7.34 -8.60
CA MET A 603 -10.74 -7.12 -9.70
C MET A 603 -10.07 -7.37 -11.06
N LEU A 604 -8.90 -6.79 -11.28
CA LEU A 604 -8.11 -6.94 -12.52
C LEU A 604 -7.72 -8.39 -12.80
N ASN A 605 -7.55 -9.21 -11.77
CA ASN A 605 -7.21 -10.62 -11.87
C ASN A 605 -8.42 -11.58 -11.79
N GLY A 606 -9.63 -11.04 -11.89
CA GLY A 606 -10.86 -11.82 -11.99
C GLY A 606 -11.34 -12.43 -10.68
N ALA A 607 -10.95 -11.88 -9.53
CA ALA A 607 -11.61 -12.18 -8.25
C ALA A 607 -12.86 -11.34 -8.09
N LEU A 608 -13.89 -11.89 -7.44
CA LEU A 608 -15.11 -11.14 -7.13
C LEU A 608 -14.98 -10.47 -5.76
N PRO A 609 -15.29 -9.17 -5.65
CA PRO A 609 -15.24 -8.49 -4.36
C PRO A 609 -16.46 -8.86 -3.49
N LEU A 610 -16.18 -9.16 -2.23
CA LEU A 610 -17.15 -9.17 -1.14
C LEU A 610 -16.78 -8.00 -0.22
N GLY A 611 -17.63 -7.01 -0.13
CA GLY A 611 -17.27 -5.80 0.59
C GLY A 611 -18.43 -4.94 1.02
N THR A 612 -18.08 -3.85 1.66
CA THR A 612 -18.99 -2.77 2.05
C THR A 612 -18.93 -1.62 1.03
N MET A 613 -19.92 -0.75 1.04
CA MET A 613 -19.91 0.49 0.24
C MET A 613 -18.99 1.52 0.87
N ASP A 614 -17.68 1.27 0.72
CA ASP A 614 -16.60 2.03 1.30
C ASP A 614 -15.46 2.24 0.29
N GLY A 615 -14.77 3.37 0.37
CA GLY A 615 -13.64 3.66 -0.49
C GLY A 615 -13.95 3.46 -1.97
N ALA A 616 -13.01 2.90 -2.71
CA ALA A 616 -13.16 2.61 -4.14
C ALA A 616 -14.12 1.45 -4.44
N ASN A 617 -14.60 0.70 -3.44
CA ASN A 617 -15.65 -0.30 -3.67
C ASN A 617 -16.91 0.32 -4.28
N VAL A 618 -17.21 1.58 -3.95
CA VAL A 618 -18.32 2.35 -4.54
C VAL A 618 -18.15 2.46 -6.05
N GLU A 619 -16.99 2.89 -6.50
CA GLU A 619 -16.69 3.08 -7.93
C GLU A 619 -16.56 1.75 -8.65
N ILE A 620 -16.02 0.70 -8.01
CA ILE A 620 -16.03 -0.66 -8.55
C ILE A 620 -17.46 -1.15 -8.78
N SER A 621 -18.34 -0.98 -7.79
CA SER A 621 -19.75 -1.35 -7.89
C SER A 621 -20.46 -0.62 -9.03
N GLN A 622 -20.18 0.67 -9.23
CA GLN A 622 -20.69 1.44 -10.36
C GLN A 622 -20.21 0.91 -11.71
N GLN A 623 -18.94 0.48 -11.80
CA GLN A 623 -18.38 -0.03 -13.04
C GLN A 623 -18.93 -1.41 -13.42
N VAL A 624 -19.05 -2.32 -12.47
CA VAL A 624 -19.42 -3.71 -12.76
C VAL A 624 -20.92 -3.98 -12.66
N GLY A 625 -21.68 -3.14 -11.94
CA GLY A 625 -23.07 -3.35 -11.62
C GLY A 625 -23.28 -4.31 -10.43
N ASN A 626 -24.42 -4.16 -9.75
CA ASN A 626 -24.72 -4.84 -8.49
C ASN A 626 -24.73 -6.38 -8.57
N ASP A 627 -24.98 -6.93 -9.76
CA ASP A 627 -25.02 -8.40 -9.98
C ASP A 627 -23.62 -9.02 -10.02
N ASN A 628 -22.57 -8.21 -10.16
CA ASN A 628 -21.20 -8.66 -10.37
C ASN A 628 -20.26 -8.35 -9.19
N ILE A 629 -20.85 -8.03 -8.04
CA ILE A 629 -20.17 -7.72 -6.77
C ILE A 629 -21.05 -8.14 -5.61
N TYR A 630 -20.45 -8.51 -4.48
CA TYR A 630 -21.20 -8.89 -3.26
C TYR A 630 -21.07 -7.78 -2.23
N ILE A 631 -22.12 -6.96 -2.08
CA ILE A 631 -22.17 -5.85 -1.13
C ILE A 631 -23.05 -6.22 0.08
N PHE A 632 -22.59 -5.86 1.27
CA PHE A 632 -23.30 -6.03 2.54
C PHE A 632 -23.04 -4.88 3.51
N GLY A 633 -23.82 -4.86 4.58
CA GLY A 633 -23.57 -4.04 5.76
C GLY A 633 -24.10 -2.63 5.68
N GLN A 634 -23.77 -1.86 6.70
CA GLN A 634 -24.19 -0.48 6.87
C GLN A 634 -23.59 0.42 5.77
N THR A 635 -24.33 1.47 5.40
CA THR A 635 -23.82 2.55 4.56
C THR A 635 -22.93 3.50 5.36
N SER A 636 -22.10 4.31 4.67
CA SER A 636 -21.28 5.33 5.32
C SER A 636 -22.09 6.32 6.15
N ASP A 637 -23.26 6.75 5.64
CA ASP A 637 -24.13 7.69 6.36
C ASP A 637 -24.68 7.07 7.65
N GLN A 638 -25.08 5.80 7.63
CA GLN A 638 -25.52 5.08 8.82
C GLN A 638 -24.42 4.97 9.87
N VAL A 639 -23.20 4.69 9.44
CA VAL A 639 -22.04 4.58 10.35
C VAL A 639 -21.69 5.94 10.95
N ILE A 640 -21.60 6.99 10.11
CA ILE A 640 -21.31 8.36 10.58
C ILE A 640 -22.36 8.82 11.58
N HIS A 641 -23.64 8.65 11.24
CA HIS A 641 -24.74 9.02 12.15
C HIS A 641 -24.65 8.30 13.50
N ARG A 642 -24.30 7.00 13.48
CA ARG A 642 -24.15 6.21 14.73
C ARG A 642 -22.99 6.70 15.59
N TYR A 643 -21.88 7.14 15.00
CA TYR A 643 -20.79 7.76 15.74
C TYR A 643 -21.20 9.12 16.32
N GLU A 644 -21.91 9.95 15.55
CA GLU A 644 -22.40 11.25 16.02
C GLU A 644 -23.42 11.12 17.17
N ALA A 645 -24.32 10.15 17.07
CA ALA A 645 -25.32 9.86 18.10
C ALA A 645 -24.71 9.18 19.34
N ALA A 646 -23.52 8.57 19.20
CA ALA A 646 -22.84 7.79 20.25
C ALA A 646 -23.76 6.72 20.88
N ASP A 647 -24.62 6.07 20.07
CA ASP A 647 -25.66 5.15 20.52
C ASP A 647 -25.32 3.66 20.35
N TYR A 648 -24.12 3.36 19.83
CA TYR A 648 -23.66 1.98 19.68
C TYR A 648 -23.17 1.38 21.00
N CYS A 649 -23.70 0.19 21.32
CA CYS A 649 -23.29 -0.59 22.48
C CYS A 649 -23.07 -2.04 22.06
N ALA A 650 -21.81 -2.47 22.00
CA ALA A 650 -21.43 -3.82 21.57
C ALA A 650 -22.06 -4.91 22.44
N ALA A 651 -22.13 -4.70 23.76
CA ALA A 651 -22.71 -5.66 24.70
C ALA A 651 -24.17 -6.01 24.38
N GLN A 652 -24.96 -5.04 23.90
CA GLN A 652 -26.36 -5.29 23.50
C GLN A 652 -26.45 -6.24 22.30
N TRP A 653 -25.54 -6.12 21.34
CA TRP A 653 -25.47 -7.04 20.19
C TRP A 653 -25.04 -8.44 20.62
N TYR A 654 -24.03 -8.50 21.49
CA TYR A 654 -23.57 -9.76 22.07
C TYR A 654 -24.67 -10.48 22.87
N GLU A 655 -25.42 -9.77 23.69
CA GLU A 655 -26.50 -10.33 24.49
C GLU A 655 -27.73 -10.69 23.63
N GLY A 656 -28.02 -9.89 22.62
CA GLY A 656 -29.23 -9.98 21.81
C GLY A 656 -29.18 -11.03 20.69
N ASP A 657 -28.00 -11.46 20.24
CA ASP A 657 -27.84 -12.39 19.14
C ASP A 657 -27.05 -13.65 19.55
N PRO A 658 -27.71 -14.83 19.58
CA PRO A 658 -27.06 -16.08 19.97
C PRO A 658 -25.88 -16.48 19.06
N ASN A 659 -25.93 -16.17 17.78
CA ASN A 659 -24.84 -16.48 16.85
C ASN A 659 -23.60 -15.61 17.10
N ILE A 660 -23.82 -14.34 17.34
CA ILE A 660 -22.74 -13.41 17.71
C ILE A 660 -22.12 -13.84 19.04
N ARG A 661 -22.95 -14.10 20.07
CA ARG A 661 -22.48 -14.57 21.37
C ARG A 661 -21.65 -15.85 21.23
N ARG A 662 -22.18 -16.86 20.54
CA ARG A 662 -21.50 -18.14 20.33
C ARG A 662 -20.15 -17.97 19.65
N ALA A 663 -20.07 -17.12 18.63
CA ALA A 663 -18.83 -16.86 17.91
C ALA A 663 -17.77 -16.15 18.78
N ILE A 664 -18.17 -15.16 19.57
CA ILE A 664 -17.26 -14.45 20.48
C ILE A 664 -16.82 -15.35 21.64
N ASP A 665 -17.74 -16.08 22.25
CA ASP A 665 -17.42 -16.98 23.39
C ASP A 665 -16.48 -18.12 23.01
N PHE A 666 -16.49 -18.54 21.73
CA PHE A 666 -15.54 -19.55 21.24
C PHE A 666 -14.09 -19.13 21.41
N LEU A 667 -13.79 -17.84 21.34
CA LEU A 667 -12.40 -17.32 21.52
C LEU A 667 -11.80 -17.73 22.86
N THR A 668 -12.65 -17.84 23.89
CA THR A 668 -12.24 -18.28 25.24
C THR A 668 -12.79 -19.67 25.61
N GLY A 669 -13.26 -20.41 24.60
CA GLY A 669 -13.71 -21.78 24.73
C GLY A 669 -12.55 -22.76 24.85
N PRO A 670 -12.84 -24.02 25.28
CA PRO A 670 -11.80 -25.01 25.60
C PRO A 670 -10.90 -25.33 24.40
N GLU A 671 -11.42 -25.35 23.17
CA GLU A 671 -10.65 -25.66 21.96
C GLU A 671 -9.59 -24.59 21.69
N MET A 672 -10.01 -23.32 21.75
CA MET A 672 -9.10 -22.18 21.52
C MET A 672 -8.07 -22.05 22.65
N LEU A 673 -8.49 -22.21 23.91
CA LEU A 673 -7.60 -22.13 25.07
C LEU A 673 -6.55 -23.26 25.10
N ALA A 674 -6.90 -24.44 24.58
CA ALA A 674 -5.96 -25.56 24.46
C ALA A 674 -4.90 -25.34 23.37
N ALA A 675 -5.20 -24.54 22.34
CA ALA A 675 -4.35 -24.31 21.18
C ALA A 675 -3.60 -22.97 21.18
N GLY A 676 -4.09 -22.00 21.96
CA GLY A 676 -3.63 -20.61 21.98
C GLY A 676 -3.28 -20.06 23.36
N ASN A 677 -2.88 -18.79 23.39
CA ASN A 677 -2.58 -18.07 24.61
C ASN A 677 -3.84 -17.44 25.20
N ALA A 678 -4.18 -17.81 26.43
CA ALA A 678 -5.40 -17.38 27.10
C ALA A 678 -5.51 -15.85 27.26
N GLU A 679 -4.41 -15.17 27.54
CA GLU A 679 -4.41 -13.71 27.75
C GLU A 679 -4.73 -12.96 26.45
N ASN A 680 -4.11 -13.33 25.34
CA ASN A 680 -4.36 -12.73 24.03
C ASN A 680 -5.82 -12.95 23.59
N LEU A 681 -6.33 -14.17 23.76
CA LEU A 681 -7.70 -14.53 23.41
C LEU A 681 -8.73 -13.80 24.27
N GLN A 682 -8.45 -13.67 25.59
CA GLN A 682 -9.34 -12.97 26.52
C GLN A 682 -9.39 -11.46 26.20
N ARG A 683 -8.25 -10.81 25.89
CA ARG A 683 -8.26 -9.40 25.48
C ARG A 683 -9.12 -9.15 24.27
N LEU A 684 -9.00 -9.99 23.24
CA LEU A 684 -9.83 -9.87 22.02
C LEU A 684 -11.32 -10.11 22.33
N HIS A 685 -11.63 -11.13 23.12
CA HIS A 685 -13.00 -11.41 23.58
C HIS A 685 -13.62 -10.18 24.26
N ASP A 686 -12.90 -9.60 25.24
CA ASP A 686 -13.38 -8.45 25.99
C ASP A 686 -13.49 -7.18 25.13
N GLU A 687 -12.59 -6.99 24.19
CA GLU A 687 -12.63 -5.88 23.23
C GLU A 687 -13.89 -5.93 22.36
N LEU A 688 -14.26 -7.10 21.86
CA LEU A 688 -15.44 -7.30 21.03
C LEU A 688 -16.77 -7.11 21.80
N ILE A 689 -16.79 -7.40 23.10
CA ILE A 689 -17.99 -7.23 23.92
C ILE A 689 -18.13 -5.80 24.43
N HIS A 690 -17.04 -5.16 24.84
CA HIS A 690 -17.10 -3.90 25.57
C HIS A 690 -16.82 -2.66 24.73
N LYS A 691 -16.15 -2.81 23.58
CA LYS A 691 -15.77 -1.68 22.74
C LYS A 691 -16.27 -1.83 21.31
N ASP A 692 -15.70 -2.76 20.56
CA ASP A 692 -15.98 -2.96 19.13
C ASP A 692 -16.09 -1.64 18.35
N TRP A 693 -15.06 -0.81 18.46
CA TRP A 693 -15.01 0.55 17.91
C TRP A 693 -15.39 0.65 16.43
N PHE A 694 -15.15 -0.41 15.67
CA PHE A 694 -15.42 -0.44 14.24
C PHE A 694 -16.67 -1.27 13.90
N GLN A 695 -17.64 -1.33 14.84
CA GLN A 695 -19.00 -1.81 14.62
C GLN A 695 -19.05 -3.16 13.85
N THR A 696 -18.23 -4.10 14.27
CA THR A 696 -18.14 -5.43 13.68
C THR A 696 -19.46 -6.19 13.82
N LEU A 697 -20.07 -6.14 15.00
CA LEU A 697 -21.23 -6.94 15.35
C LEU A 697 -22.50 -6.57 14.58
N PRO A 698 -22.82 -5.28 14.33
CA PRO A 698 -23.98 -4.92 13.52
C PRO A 698 -23.97 -5.48 12.10
N ASP A 699 -22.80 -5.66 11.50
CA ASP A 699 -22.65 -6.15 10.13
C ASP A 699 -22.50 -7.67 10.03
N PHE A 700 -22.38 -8.37 11.15
CA PHE A 700 -22.07 -9.80 11.19
C PHE A 700 -23.09 -10.67 10.41
N ASN A 701 -24.37 -10.54 10.71
CA ASN A 701 -25.38 -11.36 10.04
C ASN A 701 -25.49 -11.07 8.55
N ALA A 702 -25.40 -9.81 8.15
CA ALA A 702 -25.41 -9.43 6.74
C ALA A 702 -24.20 -10.00 6.00
N TYR A 703 -23.04 -10.02 6.64
CA TYR A 703 -21.82 -10.62 6.12
C TYR A 703 -21.95 -12.13 5.94
N VAL A 704 -22.46 -12.84 6.96
CA VAL A 704 -22.70 -14.30 6.91
C VAL A 704 -23.61 -14.65 5.74
N VAL A 705 -24.73 -13.96 5.59
CA VAL A 705 -25.70 -14.20 4.50
C VAL A 705 -25.06 -13.93 3.14
N ARG A 706 -24.37 -12.81 2.99
CA ARG A 706 -23.82 -12.41 1.69
C ARG A 706 -22.66 -13.30 1.24
N LYS A 707 -21.79 -13.70 2.16
CA LYS A 707 -20.71 -14.65 1.89
C LYS A 707 -21.25 -16.05 1.58
N GLY A 708 -22.31 -16.48 2.28
CA GLY A 708 -23.03 -17.73 1.97
C GLY A 708 -23.59 -17.74 0.54
N GLN A 709 -24.13 -16.61 0.07
CA GLN A 709 -24.59 -16.46 -1.31
C GLN A 709 -23.42 -16.59 -2.31
N ALA A 710 -22.28 -15.96 -2.03
CA ALA A 710 -21.09 -16.06 -2.89
C ALA A 710 -20.62 -17.53 -3.01
N LEU A 711 -20.58 -18.26 -1.90
CA LEU A 711 -20.25 -19.70 -1.88
C LEU A 711 -21.24 -20.53 -2.70
N ALA A 712 -22.54 -20.25 -2.59
CA ALA A 712 -23.57 -20.93 -3.35
C ALA A 712 -23.46 -20.66 -4.87
N ASP A 713 -23.27 -19.38 -5.26
CA ASP A 713 -23.08 -19.01 -6.65
C ASP A 713 -21.84 -19.70 -7.25
N TYR A 714 -20.73 -19.73 -6.51
CA TYR A 714 -19.52 -20.42 -6.93
C TYR A 714 -19.72 -21.92 -7.17
N ALA A 715 -20.46 -22.59 -6.26
CA ALA A 715 -20.68 -24.03 -6.29
C ALA A 715 -21.71 -24.45 -7.34
N TYR A 716 -22.81 -23.71 -7.46
CA TYR A 716 -23.99 -24.14 -8.23
C TYR A 716 -24.13 -23.45 -9.59
N ASP A 717 -23.45 -22.32 -9.82
CA ASP A 717 -23.43 -21.62 -11.10
C ASP A 717 -22.00 -21.24 -11.51
N PRO A 718 -21.14 -22.22 -11.81
CA PRO A 718 -19.73 -21.95 -12.13
C PRO A 718 -19.54 -21.11 -13.39
N LEU A 719 -20.42 -21.21 -14.38
CA LEU A 719 -20.35 -20.36 -15.59
C LEU A 719 -20.80 -18.93 -15.30
N GLY A 720 -21.87 -18.75 -14.54
CA GLY A 720 -22.32 -17.44 -14.06
C GLY A 720 -21.25 -16.77 -13.19
N TRP A 721 -20.62 -17.52 -12.30
CA TRP A 721 -19.48 -17.03 -11.52
C TRP A 721 -18.36 -16.52 -12.44
N ARG A 722 -17.97 -17.32 -13.43
CA ARG A 722 -16.89 -16.97 -14.35
C ARG A 722 -17.25 -15.78 -15.23
N ARG A 723 -18.51 -15.65 -15.64
CA ARG A 723 -19.03 -14.46 -16.33
C ARG A 723 -18.85 -13.20 -15.49
N LYS A 724 -19.21 -13.23 -14.20
CA LYS A 724 -19.01 -12.12 -13.28
C LYS A 724 -17.51 -11.76 -13.17
N CYS A 725 -16.62 -12.76 -13.07
CA CYS A 725 -15.18 -12.54 -13.06
C CYS A 725 -14.68 -11.81 -14.32
N LEU A 726 -15.12 -12.24 -15.50
CA LEU A 726 -14.75 -11.60 -16.77
C LEU A 726 -15.23 -10.15 -16.84
N ILE A 727 -16.45 -9.87 -16.38
CA ILE A 727 -16.99 -8.50 -16.33
C ILE A 727 -16.13 -7.61 -15.42
N ASN A 728 -15.68 -8.15 -14.27
CA ASN A 728 -14.77 -7.41 -13.38
C ASN A 728 -13.45 -7.07 -14.07
N ILE A 729 -12.82 -8.04 -14.77
CA ILE A 729 -11.59 -7.78 -15.55
C ILE A 729 -11.85 -6.70 -16.61
N ALA A 730 -12.91 -6.86 -17.39
CA ALA A 730 -13.25 -5.95 -18.48
C ALA A 730 -13.47 -4.51 -18.02
N LYS A 731 -13.98 -4.32 -16.80
CA LYS A 731 -14.26 -3.01 -16.21
C LYS A 731 -13.14 -2.44 -15.35
N ALA A 732 -12.01 -3.13 -15.23
CA ALA A 732 -10.90 -2.70 -14.40
C ALA A 732 -10.08 -1.54 -15.00
N GLY A 733 -10.29 -1.18 -16.26
CA GLY A 733 -9.50 -0.15 -16.96
C GLY A 733 -9.50 1.21 -16.30
N MET A 734 -10.61 1.61 -15.67
CA MET A 734 -10.73 2.84 -14.90
C MET A 734 -9.70 2.91 -13.76
N PHE A 735 -9.29 1.79 -13.21
CA PHE A 735 -8.39 1.71 -12.07
C PHE A 735 -6.91 1.58 -12.45
N SER A 736 -6.56 1.90 -13.69
CA SER A 736 -5.16 2.08 -14.09
C SER A 736 -4.56 3.33 -13.45
N SER A 737 -3.36 3.20 -12.87
CA SER A 737 -2.62 4.36 -12.37
C SER A 737 -2.19 5.32 -13.49
N ASP A 738 -2.16 4.87 -14.74
CA ASP A 738 -1.91 5.74 -15.89
C ASP A 738 -3.01 6.79 -16.03
N ARG A 739 -4.29 6.39 -15.87
CA ARG A 739 -5.42 7.33 -15.81
C ARG A 739 -5.26 8.30 -14.63
N THR A 740 -4.96 7.78 -13.44
CA THR A 740 -4.80 8.60 -12.24
C THR A 740 -3.72 9.68 -12.44
N ILE A 741 -2.55 9.28 -12.93
CA ILE A 741 -1.44 10.21 -13.17
C ILE A 741 -1.78 11.22 -14.26
N ALA A 742 -2.47 10.82 -15.32
CA ALA A 742 -2.91 11.75 -16.36
C ALA A 742 -3.86 12.83 -15.78
N GLU A 743 -4.75 12.45 -14.87
CA GLU A 743 -5.67 13.40 -14.19
C GLU A 743 -4.89 14.32 -13.23
N TYR A 744 -3.95 13.82 -12.44
CA TYR A 744 -3.08 14.68 -11.61
C TYR A 744 -2.30 15.67 -12.46
N ASP A 745 -1.75 15.23 -13.59
CA ASP A 745 -0.98 16.11 -14.48
C ASP A 745 -1.86 17.19 -15.11
N ALA A 746 -3.04 16.80 -15.60
CA ALA A 746 -3.97 17.73 -16.24
C ALA A 746 -4.49 18.82 -15.29
N ASP A 747 -4.77 18.45 -14.03
CA ASP A 747 -5.50 19.33 -13.10
C ASP A 747 -4.58 20.02 -12.07
N ILE A 748 -3.43 19.42 -11.72
CA ILE A 748 -2.61 19.85 -10.58
C ILE A 748 -1.17 20.16 -10.97
N TRP A 749 -0.48 19.24 -11.69
CA TRP A 749 0.96 19.35 -11.87
C TRP A 749 1.39 20.10 -13.12
N HIS A 750 0.71 19.92 -14.24
CA HIS A 750 0.98 20.57 -15.52
C HIS A 750 2.45 20.41 -15.96
N LEU A 751 2.94 19.14 -15.97
CA LEU A 751 4.34 18.80 -16.24
C LEU A 751 4.69 18.94 -17.71
N GLY A 752 5.94 19.31 -17.98
CA GLY A 752 6.49 19.34 -19.34
C GLY A 752 5.91 20.44 -20.25
N LYS A 753 5.26 21.46 -19.70
CA LYS A 753 4.72 22.61 -20.45
C LYS A 753 5.67 23.81 -20.42
#